data_5f2fe16d35bce9e0f086d3536a4a3cd0
#
_entry.id   5f2fe16d35bce9e0f086d3536a4a3cd0
#
_cell.length_a   1.000
_cell.length_b   1.000
_cell.length_c   1.000
_cell.angle_alpha   90.00
_cell.angle_beta   90.00
_cell.angle_gamma   90.00
#
_symmetry.space_group_name_H-M   'P 1'
#
loop_
_entity.id
_entity.type
_entity.pdbx_description
1 polymer ?
#
loop_
_entity_poly.entity_id
_entity_poly.type
_entity_poly.pdbx_seq_one_letter_code
_entity_poly.pdbx_strand_id
1 'polypeptide(L)'
;MAWQNERIDQNIYSQGEVDKWVYSTCNICSVGCGCYTAVKDGKIVGIKGNGDHPINRGRLGPKGENQWYANNAPDRLTTPLIRNKEGTLEPASWDDAMNLIAQKAKQTIQEKGTNSISIYSTGQGFMEDYYTLAKIGRAGLQTHLMDANTRLCTATTEFCLLQSFGADGTPASFDDIDETDTLMLFGHNVAETGTVLFERIMDRKKRTGKPYLIVVDPRKTLTAKEADLHLQLTPGSNVALLNGLISEVVKNKQIDTKFIADHTIGFEEMAESLAEWPLEKSEKYTGIPIETLQLAAEKLGTTKSLVTTTLQGTYQSADATTACVAINNLHLIRGLIGKPGSGPLHMAGQPSSSANRTAGGVGTYPAHRNHSNPDHINEIAELWNVEAMTLPVGPEKGIEEHISMIEKGEIGLFWNIGTNSMVSLPNRQRAKKAMAKTFVVVQDPFLTETTAVADVVLPAALWGEKEGTMENADRTINLVRKAVEPPEGVKSDFEIFLDFAKRMDLKDKDGQPLIGFATPEECFEEFKRVSKGRPCDMTGITYERLEKENGLRWPVPDENSPGTPRLYSDFQFHTKPDDAQSFGKDQFSGRALTKKEFTDKNPDGRAILHPTRYLPPAEQPNAEYPLWLTTGRLVWHWHTRTKTGRSPILHMAAQHGYVEIHTEDAKKMSIVQGEMVRITSPRGWIEVPARIGDAVQKGLLFVPFHFGSWEKKEAANELTADFVDPLSKQPQFKQSACKIEKVRKDHKMASGESMEFIAEQYGLTVEDLKEANNLTSPYDIQMGDTLEIPLSIVNVPIQPYMPYRGKI
;
A
#
# COMPACT_ATOMS: atom_id res chain seq x y z
N MET A 1 18.00 25.38 -6.77
CA MET A 1 19.03 24.77 -7.63
C MET A 1 20.15 24.06 -6.87
N ALA A 2 20.38 24.34 -5.64
CA ALA A 2 21.58 23.83 -4.93
C ALA A 2 21.44 22.41 -4.33
N TRP A 3 20.31 21.78 -4.40
CA TRP A 3 20.16 20.47 -3.76
C TRP A 3 20.46 19.25 -4.63
N GLN A 4 20.98 19.49 -5.79
CA GLN A 4 21.18 18.45 -6.77
C GLN A 4 22.45 17.62 -6.58
N ASN A 5 23.52 18.15 -5.95
CA ASN A 5 24.83 17.52 -6.05
C ASN A 5 25.54 17.18 -4.74
N GLU A 6 25.23 17.80 -3.61
CA GLU A 6 26.05 17.60 -2.39
C GLU A 6 25.77 16.31 -1.62
N ARG A 7 24.60 15.66 -1.82
CA ARG A 7 24.27 14.40 -1.14
C ARG A 7 24.61 13.14 -1.90
N ILE A 8 24.84 13.25 -3.19
CA ILE A 8 25.08 12.11 -4.09
C ILE A 8 26.41 11.42 -3.75
N ASP A 9 27.40 12.17 -3.28
CA ASP A 9 28.75 11.66 -3.04
C ASP A 9 28.93 10.97 -1.68
N GLN A 10 28.01 11.07 -0.75
CA GLN A 10 28.22 10.61 0.63
C GLN A 10 27.98 9.11 0.88
N ASN A 11 27.30 8.38 -0.03
CA ASN A 11 26.99 6.95 0.11
C ASN A 11 27.49 6.11 -1.08
N ILE A 12 28.54 6.55 -1.77
CA ILE A 12 28.91 6.00 -3.06
C ILE A 12 30.37 5.59 -3.04
N TYR A 13 30.66 4.40 -3.56
CA TYR A 13 31.99 4.04 -4.03
C TYR A 13 32.42 5.08 -5.06
N SER A 14 33.68 5.50 -5.02
CA SER A 14 34.24 6.38 -6.04
C SER A 14 34.10 5.73 -7.43
N GLN A 15 34.01 6.53 -8.49
CA GLN A 15 33.90 5.99 -9.87
C GLN A 15 35.01 4.98 -10.19
N GLY A 16 36.19 5.12 -9.57
CA GLY A 16 37.29 4.18 -9.71
C GLY A 16 37.14 2.86 -8.94
N GLU A 17 36.11 2.72 -8.08
CA GLU A 17 35.90 1.56 -7.23
C GLU A 17 34.78 0.65 -7.73
N VAL A 18 34.03 1.04 -8.78
CA VAL A 18 32.94 0.28 -9.37
C VAL A 18 33.25 -0.09 -10.81
N ASP A 19 32.79 -1.27 -11.25
CA ASP A 19 33.00 -1.73 -12.61
C ASP A 19 32.05 -1.02 -13.58
N LYS A 20 30.79 -0.81 -13.17
CA LYS A 20 29.77 -0.11 -13.97
C LYS A 20 28.66 0.48 -13.12
N TRP A 21 28.00 1.50 -13.68
CA TRP A 21 26.74 2.04 -13.23
C TRP A 21 25.61 1.61 -14.18
N VAL A 22 24.54 1.04 -13.66
CA VAL A 22 23.41 0.54 -14.44
C VAL A 22 22.19 1.39 -14.15
N TYR A 23 21.53 1.89 -15.20
CA TYR A 23 20.28 2.63 -15.11
C TYR A 23 19.21 1.80 -14.42
N SER A 24 18.44 2.42 -13.54
CA SER A 24 17.38 1.73 -12.81
C SER A 24 16.39 2.72 -12.22
N THR A 25 15.32 2.17 -11.66
CA THR A 25 14.34 2.88 -10.86
C THR A 25 14.24 2.24 -9.47
N CYS A 26 14.12 3.05 -8.43
CA CYS A 26 14.01 2.60 -7.04
C CYS A 26 12.75 1.73 -6.84
N ASN A 27 12.93 0.53 -6.31
CA ASN A 27 11.85 -0.44 -6.05
C ASN A 27 11.34 -0.38 -4.60
N ILE A 28 11.16 0.83 -4.04
CA ILE A 28 10.63 0.98 -2.67
C ILE A 28 9.20 1.52 -2.70
N CYS A 29 8.98 2.75 -3.10
CA CYS A 29 7.67 3.36 -3.10
C CYS A 29 7.26 3.87 -4.48
N SER A 30 6.01 4.24 -4.64
CA SER A 30 5.42 4.68 -5.89
C SER A 30 5.83 6.10 -6.35
N VAL A 31 6.82 6.71 -5.72
CA VAL A 31 7.38 7.98 -6.22
C VAL A 31 8.13 7.78 -7.54
N GLY A 32 8.72 6.59 -7.76
CA GLY A 32 9.39 6.27 -9.03
C GLY A 32 10.70 7.02 -9.22
N CYS A 33 11.53 7.09 -8.17
CA CYS A 33 12.83 7.77 -8.22
C CYS A 33 13.80 7.06 -9.17
N GLY A 34 14.29 7.77 -10.20
CA GLY A 34 15.34 7.27 -11.08
C GLY A 34 16.66 7.18 -10.36
N CYS A 35 17.43 6.13 -10.64
CA CYS A 35 18.70 5.87 -9.98
C CYS A 35 19.68 5.11 -10.89
N TYR A 36 20.91 4.99 -10.43
CA TYR A 36 21.94 4.13 -11.00
C TYR A 36 22.41 3.15 -9.93
N THR A 37 22.52 1.89 -10.31
CA THR A 37 23.01 0.80 -9.45
C THR A 37 24.50 0.61 -9.68
N ALA A 38 25.30 0.68 -8.63
CA ALA A 38 26.74 0.43 -8.67
C ALA A 38 27.02 -1.07 -8.63
N VAL A 39 27.80 -1.57 -9.57
CA VAL A 39 28.21 -2.98 -9.65
C VAL A 39 29.72 -3.10 -9.53
N LYS A 40 30.18 -4.03 -8.72
CA LYS A 40 31.58 -4.43 -8.57
C LYS A 40 31.68 -5.94 -8.35
N ASP A 41 32.56 -6.60 -9.09
CA ASP A 41 32.77 -8.06 -8.99
C ASP A 41 31.47 -8.88 -9.08
N GLY A 42 30.53 -8.46 -9.97
CA GLY A 42 29.24 -9.11 -10.16
C GLY A 42 28.22 -8.91 -9.03
N LYS A 43 28.50 -8.03 -8.06
CA LYS A 43 27.61 -7.69 -6.93
C LYS A 43 27.15 -6.24 -6.98
N ILE A 44 25.95 -6.00 -6.48
CA ILE A 44 25.48 -4.63 -6.24
C ILE A 44 26.15 -4.09 -4.97
N VAL A 45 26.90 -3.03 -5.09
CA VAL A 45 27.69 -2.44 -4.00
C VAL A 45 27.25 -1.02 -3.61
N GLY A 46 26.23 -0.49 -4.26
CA GLY A 46 25.74 0.85 -3.98
C GLY A 46 24.63 1.28 -4.92
N ILE A 47 24.14 2.47 -4.70
CA ILE A 47 23.11 3.13 -5.49
C ILE A 47 23.29 4.64 -5.40
N LYS A 48 22.98 5.37 -6.47
CA LYS A 48 22.87 6.83 -6.48
C LYS A 48 21.62 7.28 -7.22
N GLY A 49 21.05 8.41 -6.84
CA GLY A 49 19.94 9.01 -7.57
C GLY A 49 20.40 9.54 -8.93
N ASN A 50 19.50 9.48 -9.90
CA ASN A 50 19.71 10.07 -11.22
C ASN A 50 19.40 11.58 -11.16
N GLY A 51 20.41 12.44 -11.35
CA GLY A 51 20.29 13.90 -11.30
C GLY A 51 19.39 14.49 -12.38
N ASP A 52 19.32 13.85 -13.53
CA ASP A 52 18.51 14.28 -14.68
C ASP A 52 17.06 13.79 -14.62
N HIS A 53 16.73 12.91 -13.65
CA HIS A 53 15.39 12.36 -13.54
C HIS A 53 14.39 13.42 -13.02
N PRO A 54 13.26 13.66 -13.72
CA PRO A 54 12.36 14.78 -13.42
C PRO A 54 11.69 14.69 -12.06
N ILE A 55 11.51 13.48 -11.52
CA ILE A 55 10.80 13.25 -10.26
C ILE A 55 11.70 13.55 -9.07
N ASN A 56 12.88 12.94 -8.99
CA ASN A 56 13.71 12.96 -7.79
C ASN A 56 14.97 13.82 -7.91
N ARG A 57 15.38 14.22 -9.11
CA ARG A 57 16.52 15.14 -9.36
C ARG A 57 17.77 14.76 -8.53
N GLY A 58 18.13 13.47 -8.54
CA GLY A 58 19.27 12.91 -7.85
C GLY A 58 19.04 12.50 -6.39
N ARG A 59 17.92 12.81 -5.77
CA ARG A 59 17.63 12.41 -4.40
C ARG A 59 17.09 10.99 -4.32
N LEU A 60 17.38 10.31 -3.21
CA LEU A 60 16.76 9.05 -2.81
C LEU A 60 16.33 9.16 -1.34
N GLY A 61 15.26 8.47 -0.97
CA GLY A 61 14.89 8.35 0.42
C GLY A 61 15.74 7.29 1.13
N PRO A 62 15.82 7.29 2.48
CA PRO A 62 16.70 6.40 3.24
C PRO A 62 16.48 4.91 2.94
N LYS A 63 15.25 4.52 2.66
CA LYS A 63 14.93 3.14 2.24
C LYS A 63 15.47 2.83 0.84
N GLY A 64 15.35 3.78 -0.09
CA GLY A 64 15.85 3.65 -1.46
C GLY A 64 17.37 3.53 -1.50
N GLU A 65 18.08 4.40 -0.77
CA GLU A 65 19.55 4.39 -0.68
C GLU A 65 20.09 3.06 -0.13
N ASN A 66 19.31 2.35 0.66
CA ASN A 66 19.72 1.14 1.35
C ASN A 66 19.06 -0.16 0.85
N GLN A 67 18.30 -0.12 -0.25
CA GLN A 67 17.56 -1.31 -0.72
C GLN A 67 18.47 -2.44 -1.22
N TRP A 68 19.65 -2.12 -1.71
CA TRP A 68 20.62 -3.05 -2.29
C TRP A 68 21.24 -4.02 -1.26
N TYR A 69 21.20 -3.69 0.03
CA TYR A 69 21.68 -4.62 1.07
C TYR A 69 20.96 -5.96 1.04
N ALA A 70 19.69 -5.98 0.65
CA ALA A 70 18.92 -7.21 0.54
C ALA A 70 19.47 -8.17 -0.53
N ASN A 71 20.05 -7.66 -1.63
CA ASN A 71 20.64 -8.48 -2.69
C ASN A 71 21.83 -9.30 -2.18
N ASN A 72 22.61 -8.74 -1.26
CA ASN A 72 23.81 -9.37 -0.69
C ASN A 72 23.55 -10.04 0.66
N ALA A 73 22.29 -10.19 1.08
CA ALA A 73 21.98 -10.80 2.37
C ALA A 73 22.36 -12.29 2.39
N PRO A 74 23.05 -12.76 3.45
CA PRO A 74 23.56 -14.12 3.50
C PRO A 74 22.48 -15.22 3.63
N ASP A 75 21.24 -14.81 3.95
CA ASP A 75 20.09 -15.70 4.11
C ASP A 75 19.19 -15.76 2.86
N ARG A 76 19.73 -15.40 1.68
CA ARG A 76 19.03 -15.55 0.40
C ARG A 76 18.71 -17.02 0.15
N LEU A 77 17.47 -17.28 -0.25
CA LEU A 77 17.10 -18.57 -0.81
C LEU A 77 17.71 -18.75 -2.20
N THR A 78 18.31 -19.89 -2.44
CA THR A 78 18.92 -20.25 -3.74
C THR A 78 18.41 -21.59 -4.27
N THR A 79 17.65 -22.32 -3.47
CA THR A 79 17.13 -23.64 -3.82
C THR A 79 15.65 -23.71 -3.48
N PRO A 80 14.78 -24.28 -4.32
CA PRO A 80 13.40 -24.56 -3.97
C PRO A 80 13.30 -25.45 -2.74
N LEU A 81 12.23 -25.27 -1.95
CA LEU A 81 11.97 -26.09 -0.78
C LEU A 81 10.59 -26.75 -0.91
N ILE A 82 10.48 -28.01 -0.49
CA ILE A 82 9.22 -28.75 -0.41
C ILE A 82 9.02 -29.23 1.02
N ARG A 83 7.80 -29.11 1.55
CA ARG A 83 7.46 -29.61 2.88
C ARG A 83 7.30 -31.11 2.86
N ASN A 84 8.08 -31.79 3.71
CA ASN A 84 8.00 -33.24 3.90
C ASN A 84 6.83 -33.64 4.81
N LYS A 85 6.62 -34.92 5.01
CA LYS A 85 5.53 -35.47 5.84
C LYS A 85 5.68 -35.14 7.33
N GLU A 86 6.88 -34.86 7.78
CA GLU A 86 7.23 -34.45 9.14
C GLU A 86 6.97 -32.97 9.39
N GLY A 87 6.57 -32.22 8.33
CA GLY A 87 6.27 -30.77 8.40
C GLY A 87 7.50 -29.88 8.26
N THR A 88 8.64 -30.41 7.83
CA THR A 88 9.90 -29.67 7.60
C THR A 88 10.04 -29.31 6.12
N LEU A 89 10.53 -28.10 5.83
CA LEU A 89 10.89 -27.69 4.47
C LEU A 89 12.29 -28.23 4.12
N GLU A 90 12.39 -28.99 3.06
CA GLU A 90 13.64 -29.59 2.58
C GLU A 90 14.00 -29.10 1.19
N PRO A 91 15.30 -28.94 0.88
CA PRO A 91 15.78 -28.60 -0.45
C PRO A 91 15.27 -29.58 -1.52
N ALA A 92 14.83 -29.04 -2.65
CA ALA A 92 14.35 -29.81 -3.79
C ALA A 92 14.89 -29.23 -5.11
N SER A 93 14.81 -30.00 -6.17
CA SER A 93 15.12 -29.48 -7.50
C SER A 93 13.99 -28.57 -8.01
N TRP A 94 14.31 -27.68 -8.96
CA TRP A 94 13.30 -26.90 -9.68
C TRP A 94 12.27 -27.79 -10.37
N ASP A 95 12.72 -28.90 -10.95
CA ASP A 95 11.83 -29.84 -11.62
C ASP A 95 10.85 -30.49 -10.65
N ASP A 96 11.30 -30.94 -9.48
CA ASP A 96 10.44 -31.55 -8.48
C ASP A 96 9.40 -30.52 -7.95
N ALA A 97 9.86 -29.32 -7.61
CA ALA A 97 9.00 -28.28 -7.07
C ALA A 97 7.94 -27.84 -8.11
N MET A 98 8.35 -27.53 -9.33
CA MET A 98 7.43 -27.04 -10.37
C MET A 98 6.49 -28.15 -10.87
N ASN A 99 6.95 -29.39 -10.96
CA ASN A 99 6.08 -30.53 -11.29
C ASN A 99 5.03 -30.77 -10.21
N LEU A 100 5.42 -30.69 -8.93
CA LEU A 100 4.47 -30.80 -7.81
C LEU A 100 3.40 -29.71 -7.89
N ILE A 101 3.78 -28.45 -8.13
CA ILE A 101 2.84 -27.32 -8.26
C ILE A 101 1.89 -27.55 -9.44
N ALA A 102 2.42 -27.91 -10.61
CA ALA A 102 1.60 -28.15 -11.80
C ALA A 102 0.64 -29.33 -11.62
N GLN A 103 1.12 -30.42 -11.00
CA GLN A 103 0.27 -31.57 -10.65
C GLN A 103 -0.86 -31.19 -9.71
N LYS A 104 -0.54 -30.43 -8.65
CA LYS A 104 -1.54 -29.96 -7.68
C LYS A 104 -2.53 -29.00 -8.29
N ALA A 105 -2.10 -28.12 -9.19
CA ALA A 105 -3.00 -27.22 -9.94
C ALA A 105 -3.97 -28.04 -10.82
N LYS A 106 -3.47 -28.98 -11.61
CA LYS A 106 -4.31 -29.87 -12.44
C LYS A 106 -5.31 -30.68 -11.62
N GLN A 107 -4.85 -31.27 -10.52
CA GLN A 107 -5.69 -32.01 -9.57
C GLN A 107 -6.79 -31.12 -9.00
N THR A 108 -6.42 -29.93 -8.52
CA THR A 108 -7.35 -28.96 -7.94
C THR A 108 -8.44 -28.54 -8.92
N ILE A 109 -8.06 -28.24 -10.17
CA ILE A 109 -9.03 -27.90 -11.24
C ILE A 109 -9.96 -29.09 -11.52
N GLN A 110 -9.41 -30.31 -11.58
CA GLN A 110 -10.21 -31.51 -11.84
C GLN A 110 -11.23 -31.80 -10.71
N GLU A 111 -10.83 -31.57 -9.45
CA GLU A 111 -11.68 -31.89 -8.30
C GLU A 111 -12.67 -30.80 -7.96
N LYS A 112 -12.33 -29.51 -8.19
CA LYS A 112 -13.06 -28.35 -7.67
C LYS A 112 -13.47 -27.34 -8.75
N GLY A 113 -13.02 -27.54 -9.99
CA GLY A 113 -13.26 -26.60 -11.10
C GLY A 113 -12.22 -25.49 -11.20
N THR A 114 -12.33 -24.67 -12.23
CA THR A 114 -11.33 -23.63 -12.58
C THR A 114 -11.20 -22.53 -11.52
N ASN A 115 -12.27 -22.18 -10.82
CA ASN A 115 -12.29 -21.16 -9.77
C ASN A 115 -11.84 -21.67 -8.40
N SER A 116 -10.87 -22.56 -8.35
CA SER A 116 -10.33 -23.16 -7.12
C SER A 116 -8.84 -22.93 -6.91
N ILE A 117 -8.21 -22.16 -7.81
CA ILE A 117 -6.83 -21.68 -7.69
C ILE A 117 -6.85 -20.20 -7.42
N SER A 118 -6.25 -19.79 -6.31
CA SER A 118 -6.08 -18.37 -5.93
C SER A 118 -4.64 -17.94 -6.16
N ILE A 119 -4.46 -16.82 -6.85
CA ILE A 119 -3.16 -16.16 -7.04
C ILE A 119 -3.15 -14.86 -6.25
N TYR A 120 -2.16 -14.70 -5.36
CA TYR A 120 -2.01 -13.51 -4.53
C TYR A 120 -0.62 -12.90 -4.73
N SER A 121 -0.56 -11.82 -5.49
CA SER A 121 0.69 -11.22 -5.95
C SER A 121 1.14 -10.00 -5.12
N THR A 122 2.34 -9.52 -5.42
CA THR A 122 2.92 -8.31 -4.83
C THR A 122 2.61 -7.06 -5.68
N GLY A 123 2.66 -5.87 -5.08
CA GLY A 123 2.70 -4.59 -5.81
C GLY A 123 4.13 -4.10 -6.12
N GLN A 124 5.14 -4.99 -6.01
CA GLN A 124 6.56 -4.68 -6.25
C GLN A 124 7.17 -5.50 -7.40
N GLY A 125 6.35 -6.24 -8.15
CA GLY A 125 6.72 -6.90 -9.41
C GLY A 125 6.79 -5.91 -10.57
N PHE A 126 7.07 -6.40 -11.75
CA PHE A 126 7.08 -5.63 -12.98
C PHE A 126 5.76 -5.78 -13.76
N MET A 127 5.49 -4.88 -14.66
CA MET A 127 4.28 -4.95 -15.49
C MET A 127 4.23 -6.25 -16.29
N GLU A 128 5.37 -6.71 -16.76
CA GLU A 128 5.53 -7.96 -17.49
C GLU A 128 5.21 -9.18 -16.63
N ASP A 129 5.58 -9.16 -15.35
CA ASP A 129 5.20 -10.20 -14.38
C ASP A 129 3.67 -10.27 -14.24
N TYR A 130 3.02 -9.12 -14.10
CA TYR A 130 1.56 -9.04 -13.90
C TYR A 130 0.78 -9.40 -15.15
N TYR A 131 1.22 -8.95 -16.32
CA TYR A 131 0.56 -9.29 -17.57
C TYR A 131 0.67 -10.79 -17.88
N THR A 132 1.84 -11.38 -17.64
CA THR A 132 2.04 -12.83 -17.76
C THR A 132 1.12 -13.61 -16.82
N LEU A 133 1.02 -13.18 -15.54
CA LEU A 133 0.10 -13.77 -14.58
C LEU A 133 -1.37 -13.59 -14.99
N ALA A 134 -1.75 -12.43 -15.51
CA ALA A 134 -3.11 -12.19 -16.00
C ALA A 134 -3.49 -13.18 -17.10
N LYS A 135 -2.61 -13.39 -18.07
CA LYS A 135 -2.81 -14.32 -19.16
C LYS A 135 -2.87 -15.77 -18.69
N ILE A 136 -1.95 -16.19 -17.79
CA ILE A 136 -1.96 -17.51 -17.16
C ILE A 136 -3.23 -17.73 -16.34
N GLY A 137 -3.59 -16.81 -15.47
CA GLY A 137 -4.72 -16.95 -14.54
C GLY A 137 -6.06 -16.94 -15.28
N ARG A 138 -6.30 -15.92 -16.11
CA ARG A 138 -7.59 -15.71 -16.75
C ARG A 138 -7.81 -16.59 -17.96
N ALA A 139 -6.86 -16.67 -18.87
CA ALA A 139 -6.99 -17.46 -20.09
C ALA A 139 -6.56 -18.91 -19.90
N GLY A 140 -5.46 -19.13 -19.17
CA GLY A 140 -4.91 -20.47 -18.99
C GLY A 140 -5.64 -21.30 -17.93
N LEU A 141 -5.77 -20.77 -16.71
CA LEU A 141 -6.42 -21.46 -15.58
C LEU A 141 -7.92 -21.17 -15.49
N GLN A 142 -8.41 -20.18 -16.22
CA GLN A 142 -9.78 -19.71 -16.22
C GLN A 142 -10.29 -19.33 -14.81
N THR A 143 -9.42 -18.75 -13.99
CA THR A 143 -9.77 -18.28 -12.64
C THR A 143 -9.85 -16.75 -12.59
N HIS A 144 -10.83 -16.23 -11.85
CA HIS A 144 -10.89 -14.82 -11.48
C HIS A 144 -10.42 -14.57 -10.03
N LEU A 145 -9.93 -15.61 -9.33
CA LEU A 145 -9.41 -15.50 -7.97
C LEU A 145 -7.96 -14.99 -8.01
N MET A 146 -7.78 -13.78 -8.56
CA MET A 146 -6.52 -13.07 -8.66
C MET A 146 -6.60 -11.80 -7.83
N ASP A 147 -5.84 -11.73 -6.76
CA ASP A 147 -5.73 -10.54 -5.91
C ASP A 147 -4.26 -10.29 -5.54
N ALA A 148 -3.99 -9.21 -4.86
CA ALA A 148 -2.64 -8.84 -4.51
C ALA A 148 -2.59 -8.08 -3.18
N ASN A 149 -1.38 -7.91 -2.64
CA ASN A 149 -1.22 -7.05 -1.47
C ASN A 149 -1.57 -5.57 -1.75
N THR A 150 -1.75 -5.20 -3.01
CA THR A 150 -2.33 -3.90 -3.40
C THR A 150 -3.77 -3.75 -2.92
N ARG A 151 -4.52 -4.84 -2.73
CA ARG A 151 -5.82 -4.85 -2.05
C ARG A 151 -5.74 -4.27 -0.64
N LEU A 152 -4.69 -4.60 0.10
CA LEU A 152 -4.47 -4.07 1.45
C LEU A 152 -3.99 -2.61 1.43
N CYS A 153 -3.49 -2.14 0.29
CA CYS A 153 -2.74 -0.89 0.17
C CYS A 153 -3.51 0.20 -0.55
N THR A 154 -3.99 -0.05 -1.77
CA THR A 154 -4.44 0.99 -2.71
C THR A 154 -5.63 0.59 -3.58
N ALA A 155 -6.39 -0.42 -3.24
CA ALA A 155 -7.59 -0.79 -4.00
C ALA A 155 -8.61 0.37 -4.06
N THR A 156 -8.70 1.15 -2.99
CA THR A 156 -9.56 2.33 -2.92
C THR A 156 -9.29 3.34 -4.04
N THR A 157 -8.02 3.48 -4.50
CA THR A 157 -7.69 4.42 -5.60
C THR A 157 -8.40 4.02 -6.89
N GLU A 158 -8.34 2.75 -7.25
CA GLU A 158 -9.02 2.23 -8.44
C GLU A 158 -10.52 2.54 -8.36
N PHE A 159 -11.16 2.06 -7.29
CA PHE A 159 -12.62 2.15 -7.19
C PHE A 159 -13.15 3.58 -7.15
N CYS A 160 -12.48 4.53 -6.49
CA CYS A 160 -12.93 5.92 -6.49
C CYS A 160 -12.75 6.60 -7.86
N LEU A 161 -11.73 6.23 -8.63
CA LEU A 161 -11.52 6.74 -9.99
C LEU A 161 -12.54 6.14 -10.97
N LEU A 162 -12.81 4.83 -10.87
CA LEU A 162 -13.84 4.16 -11.66
C LEU A 162 -15.23 4.77 -11.43
N GLN A 163 -15.57 5.10 -10.18
CA GLN A 163 -16.86 5.69 -9.85
C GLN A 163 -17.04 7.08 -10.46
N SER A 164 -16.04 7.94 -10.37
CA SER A 164 -16.14 9.34 -10.80
C SER A 164 -15.76 9.55 -12.28
N PHE A 165 -14.78 8.80 -12.79
CA PHE A 165 -14.16 9.09 -14.09
C PHE A 165 -14.24 7.93 -15.08
N GLY A 166 -14.70 6.75 -14.66
CA GLY A 166 -14.92 5.59 -15.51
C GLY A 166 -13.67 4.74 -15.81
N ALA A 167 -12.46 5.21 -15.51
CA ALA A 167 -11.22 4.47 -15.67
C ALA A 167 -10.24 4.71 -14.53
N ASP A 168 -9.40 3.72 -14.25
CA ASP A 168 -8.29 3.83 -13.29
C ASP A 168 -7.17 4.67 -13.92
N GLY A 169 -6.83 5.77 -13.28
CA GLY A 169 -5.80 6.70 -13.74
C GLY A 169 -5.95 8.03 -13.01
N THR A 170 -4.98 8.36 -12.20
CA THR A 170 -5.05 9.58 -11.39
C THR A 170 -4.96 10.83 -12.30
N PRO A 171 -5.88 11.80 -12.15
CA PRO A 171 -5.94 12.98 -13.02
C PRO A 171 -4.69 13.87 -12.97
N ALA A 172 -4.22 14.20 -11.78
CA ALA A 172 -3.04 15.03 -11.58
C ALA A 172 -1.73 14.21 -11.61
N SER A 173 -0.62 14.92 -11.65
CA SER A 173 0.73 14.36 -11.60
C SER A 173 1.61 15.04 -10.55
N PHE A 174 2.84 14.56 -10.36
CA PHE A 174 3.78 15.22 -9.46
C PHE A 174 4.16 16.63 -9.90
N ASP A 175 4.07 16.94 -11.19
CA ASP A 175 4.34 18.29 -11.71
C ASP A 175 3.27 19.29 -11.25
N ASP A 176 2.02 18.84 -11.07
CA ASP A 176 0.94 19.67 -10.55
C ASP A 176 1.19 20.09 -9.10
N ILE A 177 1.93 19.30 -8.31
CA ILE A 177 2.36 19.69 -6.96
C ILE A 177 3.26 20.92 -7.01
N ASP A 178 4.10 21.06 -8.05
CA ASP A 178 4.98 22.21 -8.21
C ASP A 178 4.23 23.49 -8.64
N GLU A 179 3.01 23.37 -9.12
CA GLU A 179 2.21 24.50 -9.64
C GLU A 179 1.06 24.91 -8.72
N THR A 180 0.56 24.03 -7.85
CA THR A 180 -0.65 24.25 -7.05
C THR A 180 -0.51 25.36 -6.01
N ASP A 181 -1.59 26.13 -5.77
CA ASP A 181 -1.66 27.12 -4.68
C ASP A 181 -1.93 26.45 -3.33
N THR A 182 -2.75 25.41 -3.32
CA THR A 182 -3.12 24.65 -2.12
C THR A 182 -2.88 23.17 -2.35
N LEU A 183 -2.22 22.52 -1.40
CA LEU A 183 -2.02 21.08 -1.38
C LEU A 183 -2.70 20.50 -0.14
N MET A 184 -3.65 19.60 -0.34
CA MET A 184 -4.27 18.86 0.75
C MET A 184 -3.71 17.42 0.80
N LEU A 185 -3.07 17.07 1.91
CA LEU A 185 -2.55 15.71 2.18
C LEU A 185 -3.55 14.99 3.09
N PHE A 186 -4.39 14.15 2.51
CA PHE A 186 -5.48 13.51 3.23
C PHE A 186 -5.11 12.06 3.58
N GLY A 187 -4.83 11.78 4.85
CA GLY A 187 -4.34 10.48 5.30
C GLY A 187 -3.00 10.06 4.66
N HIS A 188 -2.20 11.05 4.25
CA HIS A 188 -0.94 10.86 3.56
C HIS A 188 0.24 11.48 4.34
N ASN A 189 0.86 10.70 5.21
CA ASN A 189 2.10 11.08 5.89
C ASN A 189 3.28 10.96 4.92
N VAL A 190 3.40 11.92 4.00
CA VAL A 190 4.37 11.90 2.90
C VAL A 190 5.82 11.94 3.38
N ALA A 191 6.12 12.57 4.53
CA ALA A 191 7.46 12.62 5.11
C ALA A 191 8.02 11.22 5.43
N GLU A 192 7.18 10.25 5.76
CA GLU A 192 7.58 8.88 6.07
C GLU A 192 7.35 7.89 4.91
N THR A 193 6.38 8.16 4.04
CA THR A 193 6.00 7.25 2.96
C THR A 193 6.70 7.54 1.64
N GLY A 194 6.90 8.81 1.31
CA GLY A 194 7.49 9.30 0.07
C GLY A 194 8.45 10.47 0.32
N THR A 195 9.55 10.23 1.06
CA THR A 195 10.48 11.25 1.57
C THR A 195 10.94 12.23 0.48
N VAL A 196 11.27 11.75 -0.72
CA VAL A 196 11.69 12.62 -1.83
C VAL A 196 10.56 13.56 -2.28
N LEU A 197 9.33 13.07 -2.32
CA LEU A 197 8.17 13.92 -2.64
C LEU A 197 7.92 14.96 -1.54
N PHE A 198 8.10 14.58 -0.27
CA PHE A 198 8.02 15.52 0.84
C PHE A 198 9.08 16.62 0.71
N GLU A 199 10.31 16.26 0.41
CA GLU A 199 11.38 17.24 0.19
C GLU A 199 11.06 18.17 -0.98
N ARG A 200 10.50 17.66 -2.09
CA ARG A 200 10.05 18.47 -3.23
C ARG A 200 9.00 19.51 -2.84
N ILE A 201 8.01 19.09 -2.03
CA ILE A 201 6.98 19.99 -1.48
C ILE A 201 7.61 21.06 -0.59
N MET A 202 8.49 20.67 0.34
CA MET A 202 9.10 21.58 1.30
C MET A 202 10.06 22.58 0.62
N ASP A 203 10.82 22.17 -0.37
CA ASP A 203 11.69 23.05 -1.13
C ASP A 203 10.89 24.13 -1.87
N ARG A 204 9.77 23.75 -2.48
CA ARG A 204 8.86 24.71 -3.10
C ARG A 204 8.27 25.67 -2.06
N LYS A 205 7.78 25.13 -0.95
CA LYS A 205 7.19 25.92 0.13
C LYS A 205 8.19 26.94 0.70
N LYS A 206 9.41 26.54 0.96
CA LYS A 206 10.49 27.44 1.45
C LYS A 206 10.85 28.53 0.45
N ARG A 207 10.87 28.21 -0.84
CA ARG A 207 11.28 29.13 -1.90
C ARG A 207 10.19 30.14 -2.27
N THR A 208 8.90 29.74 -2.24
CA THR A 208 7.80 30.50 -2.83
C THR A 208 6.71 30.87 -1.83
N GLY A 209 6.73 30.33 -0.62
CA GLY A 209 5.61 30.39 0.34
C GLY A 209 4.41 29.54 -0.06
N LYS A 210 4.52 28.73 -1.13
CA LYS A 210 3.45 27.86 -1.65
C LYS A 210 3.93 26.40 -1.74
N PRO A 211 3.04 25.45 -1.66
CA PRO A 211 1.59 25.55 -1.47
C PRO A 211 1.19 25.91 -0.04
N TYR A 212 -0.04 26.43 0.14
CA TYR A 212 -0.70 26.36 1.43
C TYR A 212 -1.01 24.90 1.73
N LEU A 213 -0.46 24.38 2.83
CA LEU A 213 -0.47 22.96 3.12
C LEU A 213 -1.55 22.61 4.16
N ILE A 214 -2.57 21.86 3.73
CA ILE A 214 -3.59 21.29 4.61
C ILE A 214 -3.24 19.83 4.83
N VAL A 215 -3.13 19.39 6.09
CA VAL A 215 -2.87 17.98 6.43
C VAL A 215 -4.03 17.42 7.24
N VAL A 216 -4.60 16.31 6.78
CA VAL A 216 -5.66 15.57 7.47
C VAL A 216 -5.08 14.27 8.01
N ASP A 217 -4.87 14.18 9.30
CA ASP A 217 -4.28 13.01 9.96
C ASP A 217 -4.65 13.03 11.46
N PRO A 218 -5.08 11.92 12.07
CA PRO A 218 -5.36 11.86 13.50
C PRO A 218 -4.11 12.06 14.38
N ARG A 219 -2.93 11.99 13.81
CA ARG A 219 -1.64 12.14 14.50
C ARG A 219 -0.92 13.41 14.04
N LYS A 220 -0.16 14.02 14.95
CA LYS A 220 0.81 15.09 14.64
C LYS A 220 2.10 14.48 14.05
N THR A 221 1.97 13.94 12.83
CA THR A 221 3.08 13.33 12.09
C THR A 221 4.15 14.36 11.71
N LEU A 222 5.29 13.89 11.16
CA LEU A 222 6.31 14.80 10.60
C LEU A 222 5.73 15.68 9.49
N THR A 223 4.81 15.14 8.68
CA THR A 223 4.08 15.90 7.66
C THR A 223 3.16 16.94 8.28
N ALA A 224 2.41 16.58 9.32
CA ALA A 224 1.46 17.48 9.98
C ALA A 224 2.16 18.65 10.71
N LYS A 225 3.40 18.47 11.16
CA LYS A 225 4.20 19.55 11.77
C LYS A 225 4.56 20.68 10.80
N GLU A 226 4.59 20.40 9.50
CA GLU A 226 4.88 21.38 8.45
C GLU A 226 3.62 21.99 7.82
N ALA A 227 2.42 21.57 8.29
CA ALA A 227 1.15 22.05 7.77
C ALA A 227 0.89 23.52 8.17
N ASP A 228 0.27 24.28 7.25
CA ASP A 228 -0.33 25.56 7.58
C ASP A 228 -1.68 25.37 8.30
N LEU A 229 -2.35 24.24 8.03
CA LEU A 229 -3.59 23.84 8.69
C LEU A 229 -3.58 22.32 8.90
N HIS A 230 -3.61 21.89 10.17
CA HIS A 230 -3.74 20.48 10.54
C HIS A 230 -5.16 20.17 11.00
N LEU A 231 -5.85 19.29 10.28
CA LEU A 231 -7.16 18.76 10.61
C LEU A 231 -7.02 17.43 11.31
N GLN A 232 -6.93 17.46 12.65
CA GLN A 232 -6.71 16.32 13.51
C GLN A 232 -8.03 15.62 13.86
N LEU A 233 -8.53 14.79 12.95
CA LEU A 233 -9.84 14.14 13.07
C LEU A 233 -9.83 12.88 13.94
N THR A 234 -11.00 12.53 14.48
CA THR A 234 -11.24 11.22 15.10
C THR A 234 -11.11 10.11 14.04
N PRO A 235 -10.46 8.97 14.32
CA PRO A 235 -10.38 7.83 13.39
C PRO A 235 -11.75 7.40 12.87
N GLY A 236 -11.85 7.19 11.54
CA GLY A 236 -13.08 6.77 10.88
C GLY A 236 -14.08 7.87 10.54
N SER A 237 -13.74 9.15 10.73
CA SER A 237 -14.63 10.30 10.44
C SER A 237 -14.30 11.04 9.12
N ASN A 238 -13.59 10.39 8.19
CA ASN A 238 -13.15 11.02 6.93
C ASN A 238 -14.32 11.58 6.12
N VAL A 239 -15.39 10.81 5.92
CA VAL A 239 -16.57 11.23 5.15
C VAL A 239 -17.33 12.32 5.88
N ALA A 240 -17.42 12.26 7.22
CA ALA A 240 -18.06 13.30 8.02
C ALA A 240 -17.33 14.65 7.88
N LEU A 241 -15.99 14.64 7.84
CA LEU A 241 -15.19 15.83 7.58
C LEU A 241 -15.46 16.39 6.17
N LEU A 242 -15.34 15.55 5.16
CA LEU A 242 -15.47 15.95 3.76
C LEU A 242 -16.88 16.47 3.45
N ASN A 243 -17.92 15.80 3.93
CA ASN A 243 -19.30 16.23 3.72
C ASN A 243 -19.56 17.62 4.30
N GLY A 244 -19.08 17.93 5.50
CA GLY A 244 -19.22 19.26 6.08
C GLY A 244 -18.45 20.33 5.32
N LEU A 245 -17.20 20.06 4.94
CA LEU A 245 -16.39 20.99 4.17
C LEU A 245 -17.02 21.28 2.80
N ILE A 246 -17.47 20.25 2.08
CA ILE A 246 -18.10 20.38 0.76
C ILE A 246 -19.46 21.05 0.87
N SER A 247 -20.27 20.71 1.89
CA SER A 247 -21.54 21.37 2.17
C SER A 247 -21.37 22.87 2.36
N GLU A 248 -20.37 23.31 3.13
CA GLU A 248 -20.09 24.73 3.35
C GLU A 248 -19.62 25.44 2.07
N VAL A 249 -18.78 24.77 1.23
CA VAL A 249 -18.37 25.28 -0.09
C VAL A 249 -19.59 25.48 -1.02
N VAL A 250 -20.52 24.53 -1.04
CA VAL A 250 -21.76 24.63 -1.84
C VAL A 250 -22.67 25.74 -1.31
N LYS A 251 -22.90 25.80 -0.01
CA LYS A 251 -23.70 26.80 0.68
C LYS A 251 -23.21 28.24 0.40
N ASN A 252 -21.88 28.41 0.40
CA ASN A 252 -21.24 29.71 0.14
C ASN A 252 -21.13 30.03 -1.35
N LYS A 253 -21.70 29.19 -2.23
CA LYS A 253 -21.69 29.36 -3.70
C LYS A 253 -20.26 29.42 -4.28
N GLN A 254 -19.30 28.76 -3.63
CA GLN A 254 -17.90 28.69 -4.06
C GLN A 254 -17.70 27.54 -5.01
N ILE A 255 -18.56 27.37 -5.99
CA ILE A 255 -18.59 26.30 -6.98
C ILE A 255 -18.54 26.85 -8.41
N ASP A 256 -18.05 26.09 -9.36
CA ASP A 256 -18.07 26.43 -10.79
C ASP A 256 -19.34 25.83 -11.44
N THR A 257 -20.43 26.63 -11.42
CA THR A 257 -21.73 26.19 -11.95
C THR A 257 -21.68 25.88 -13.45
N LYS A 258 -20.82 26.59 -14.21
CA LYS A 258 -20.65 26.32 -15.63
C LYS A 258 -19.96 24.97 -15.87
N PHE A 259 -18.86 24.69 -15.16
CA PHE A 259 -18.17 23.40 -15.24
C PHE A 259 -19.10 22.25 -14.84
N ILE A 260 -19.87 22.42 -13.76
CA ILE A 260 -20.84 21.42 -13.29
C ILE A 260 -21.84 21.09 -14.40
N ALA A 261 -22.44 22.10 -15.01
CA ALA A 261 -23.46 21.91 -16.04
C ALA A 261 -22.90 21.26 -17.31
N ASP A 262 -21.70 21.67 -17.73
CA ASP A 262 -21.12 21.24 -19.01
C ASP A 262 -20.41 19.87 -18.91
N HIS A 263 -19.83 19.52 -17.75
CA HIS A 263 -18.86 18.42 -17.62
C HIS A 263 -19.18 17.40 -16.53
N THR A 264 -20.32 17.53 -15.83
CA THR A 264 -20.70 16.58 -14.77
C THR A 264 -22.16 16.14 -14.87
N ILE A 265 -22.48 15.00 -14.24
CA ILE A 265 -23.84 14.54 -13.96
C ILE A 265 -23.97 14.20 -12.46
N GLY A 266 -25.18 14.21 -11.90
CA GLY A 266 -25.48 13.80 -10.52
C GLY A 266 -25.29 14.90 -9.47
N PHE A 267 -25.18 16.17 -9.87
CA PHE A 267 -24.96 17.28 -8.93
C PHE A 267 -26.11 17.48 -7.94
N GLU A 268 -27.35 17.44 -8.41
CA GLU A 268 -28.53 17.67 -7.58
C GLU A 268 -28.63 16.63 -6.46
N GLU A 269 -28.46 15.37 -6.79
CA GLU A 269 -28.50 14.24 -5.86
C GLU A 269 -27.37 14.30 -4.82
N MET A 270 -26.17 14.66 -5.28
CA MET A 270 -25.01 14.89 -4.41
C MET A 270 -25.28 16.08 -3.45
N ALA A 271 -25.74 17.22 -3.98
CA ALA A 271 -26.00 18.40 -3.18
C ALA A 271 -27.10 18.18 -2.14
N GLU A 272 -28.16 17.44 -2.49
CA GLU A 272 -29.21 17.06 -1.55
C GLU A 272 -28.63 16.22 -0.39
N SER A 273 -27.76 15.24 -0.68
CA SER A 273 -27.12 14.43 0.35
C SER A 273 -26.22 15.23 1.30
N LEU A 274 -25.66 16.35 0.83
CA LEU A 274 -24.81 17.23 1.63
C LEU A 274 -25.60 18.24 2.49
N ALA A 275 -26.86 18.52 2.17
CA ALA A 275 -27.69 19.45 2.93
C ALA A 275 -27.86 19.05 4.41
N GLU A 276 -27.74 17.75 4.71
CA GLU A 276 -27.78 17.22 6.07
C GLU A 276 -26.46 17.37 6.86
N TRP A 277 -25.42 17.98 6.28
CA TRP A 277 -24.07 18.06 6.86
C TRP A 277 -23.62 19.51 7.15
N PRO A 278 -24.29 20.23 8.08
CA PRO A 278 -23.75 21.49 8.58
C PRO A 278 -22.43 21.24 9.34
N LEU A 279 -21.59 22.27 9.49
CA LEU A 279 -20.28 22.15 10.12
C LEU A 279 -20.35 21.67 11.58
N GLU A 280 -21.42 22.02 12.30
CA GLU A 280 -21.68 21.56 13.68
C GLU A 280 -21.81 20.03 13.74
N LYS A 281 -22.42 19.43 12.73
CA LYS A 281 -22.49 17.95 12.62
C LYS A 281 -21.11 17.36 12.35
N SER A 282 -20.31 17.97 11.49
CA SER A 282 -18.93 17.53 11.23
C SER A 282 -18.05 17.67 12.46
N GLU A 283 -18.12 18.79 13.20
CA GLU A 283 -17.42 18.97 14.47
C GLU A 283 -17.72 17.83 15.44
N LYS A 284 -19.01 17.50 15.60
CA LYS A 284 -19.45 16.41 16.49
C LYS A 284 -18.80 15.05 16.17
N TYR A 285 -18.61 14.71 14.90
CA TYR A 285 -18.05 13.41 14.49
C TYR A 285 -16.53 13.43 14.41
N THR A 286 -15.96 14.56 14.00
CA THR A 286 -14.51 14.68 13.77
C THR A 286 -13.73 15.12 15.00
N GLY A 287 -14.39 15.82 15.93
CA GLY A 287 -13.74 16.48 17.06
C GLY A 287 -12.93 17.73 16.67
N ILE A 288 -13.00 18.17 15.42
CA ILE A 288 -12.31 19.38 14.95
C ILE A 288 -13.19 20.60 15.23
N PRO A 289 -12.66 21.66 15.90
CA PRO A 289 -13.43 22.86 16.19
C PRO A 289 -14.04 23.53 14.95
N ILE A 290 -15.25 24.06 15.07
CA ILE A 290 -16.01 24.62 13.95
C ILE A 290 -15.26 25.76 13.25
N GLU A 291 -14.51 26.58 13.98
CA GLU A 291 -13.73 27.69 13.41
C GLU A 291 -12.61 27.15 12.50
N THR A 292 -12.04 26.01 12.85
CA THR A 292 -11.03 25.31 12.04
C THR A 292 -11.65 24.71 10.80
N LEU A 293 -12.85 24.15 10.90
CA LEU A 293 -13.61 23.62 9.76
C LEU A 293 -14.02 24.75 8.80
N GLN A 294 -14.46 25.90 9.33
CA GLN A 294 -14.77 27.09 8.53
C GLN A 294 -13.57 27.60 7.74
N LEU A 295 -12.41 27.71 8.39
CA LEU A 295 -11.15 28.11 7.75
C LEU A 295 -10.76 27.13 6.63
N ALA A 296 -10.89 25.82 6.88
CA ALA A 296 -10.62 24.79 5.88
C ALA A 296 -11.56 24.91 4.68
N ALA A 297 -12.88 25.03 4.93
CA ALA A 297 -13.88 25.14 3.88
C ALA A 297 -13.68 26.41 3.04
N GLU A 298 -13.41 27.56 3.68
CA GLU A 298 -13.13 28.82 2.98
C GLU A 298 -11.88 28.68 2.09
N LYS A 299 -10.81 28.08 2.62
CA LYS A 299 -9.58 27.86 1.85
C LYS A 299 -9.80 26.97 0.63
N LEU A 300 -10.54 25.88 0.79
CA LEU A 300 -10.89 24.95 -0.30
C LEU A 300 -11.86 25.60 -1.31
N GLY A 301 -12.78 26.45 -0.83
CA GLY A 301 -13.75 27.18 -1.64
C GLY A 301 -13.17 28.35 -2.43
N THR A 302 -12.07 28.96 -2.00
CA THR A 302 -11.51 30.18 -2.62
C THR A 302 -10.19 29.97 -3.36
N THR A 303 -9.47 28.84 -3.12
CA THR A 303 -8.19 28.59 -3.80
C THR A 303 -8.38 28.52 -5.32
N LYS A 304 -7.37 28.99 -6.07
CA LYS A 304 -7.39 29.00 -7.55
C LYS A 304 -6.92 27.68 -8.15
N SER A 305 -6.10 26.95 -7.42
CA SER A 305 -5.63 25.61 -7.80
C SER A 305 -5.49 24.75 -6.55
N LEU A 306 -5.85 23.49 -6.68
CA LEU A 306 -5.86 22.51 -5.60
C LEU A 306 -5.37 21.17 -6.12
N VAL A 307 -4.35 20.63 -5.47
CA VAL A 307 -4.02 19.19 -5.57
C VAL A 307 -4.37 18.54 -4.25
N THR A 308 -5.04 17.39 -4.32
CA THR A 308 -5.29 16.57 -3.13
C THR A 308 -4.63 15.23 -3.29
N THR A 309 -3.70 14.88 -2.38
CA THR A 309 -3.15 13.52 -2.34
C THR A 309 -3.82 12.72 -1.23
N THR A 310 -4.08 11.45 -1.49
CA THR A 310 -4.62 10.50 -0.51
C THR A 310 -3.70 9.28 -0.40
N LEU A 311 -3.65 8.65 0.77
CA LEU A 311 -2.91 7.40 0.96
C LEU A 311 -3.56 6.57 2.08
N GLN A 312 -2.82 5.63 2.69
CA GLN A 312 -3.35 4.60 3.60
C GLN A 312 -4.17 5.12 4.80
N GLY A 313 -3.93 6.35 5.27
CA GLY A 313 -4.76 6.96 6.31
C GLY A 313 -6.23 7.10 5.88
N THR A 314 -6.45 7.31 4.58
CA THR A 314 -7.78 7.31 3.95
C THR A 314 -8.20 5.90 3.55
N TYR A 315 -7.35 5.20 2.80
CA TYR A 315 -7.72 3.95 2.12
C TYR A 315 -7.99 2.77 3.06
N GLN A 316 -7.36 2.77 4.22
CA GLN A 316 -7.48 1.71 5.22
C GLN A 316 -8.40 2.11 6.37
N SER A 317 -9.29 3.06 6.14
CA SER A 317 -10.31 3.48 7.09
C SER A 317 -11.71 3.01 6.67
N ALA A 318 -12.70 3.20 7.54
CA ALA A 318 -14.09 3.01 7.17
C ALA A 318 -14.48 3.96 6.05
N ASP A 319 -15.37 3.54 5.16
CA ASP A 319 -15.88 4.35 4.03
C ASP A 319 -14.78 4.94 3.15
N ALA A 320 -13.68 4.20 2.97
CA ALA A 320 -12.48 4.68 2.30
C ALA A 320 -12.75 5.13 0.87
N THR A 321 -13.50 4.34 0.10
CA THR A 321 -13.84 4.68 -1.30
C THR A 321 -14.77 5.88 -1.34
N THR A 322 -15.76 5.96 -0.46
CA THR A 322 -16.67 7.10 -0.36
C THR A 322 -15.94 8.41 0.00
N ALA A 323 -14.94 8.34 0.88
CA ALA A 323 -14.09 9.50 1.19
C ALA A 323 -13.30 9.99 -0.03
N CYS A 324 -12.73 9.08 -0.82
CA CYS A 324 -12.02 9.46 -2.05
C CYS A 324 -12.96 9.98 -3.14
N VAL A 325 -14.17 9.43 -3.26
CA VAL A 325 -15.24 9.97 -4.14
C VAL A 325 -15.65 11.38 -3.70
N ALA A 326 -15.77 11.65 -2.40
CA ALA A 326 -16.04 13.00 -1.90
C ALA A 326 -14.91 14.00 -2.28
N ILE A 327 -13.65 13.56 -2.25
CA ILE A 327 -12.53 14.37 -2.75
C ILE A 327 -12.68 14.64 -4.26
N ASN A 328 -13.03 13.62 -5.05
CA ASN A 328 -13.30 13.81 -6.48
C ASN A 328 -14.44 14.79 -6.70
N ASN A 329 -15.54 14.67 -5.94
CA ASN A 329 -16.66 15.62 -5.98
C ASN A 329 -16.19 17.06 -5.70
N LEU A 330 -15.34 17.28 -4.69
CA LEU A 330 -14.81 18.61 -4.38
C LEU A 330 -14.06 19.22 -5.58
N HIS A 331 -13.19 18.44 -6.22
CA HIS A 331 -12.46 18.89 -7.40
C HIS A 331 -13.39 19.20 -8.57
N LEU A 332 -14.38 18.36 -8.81
CA LEU A 332 -15.35 18.50 -9.91
C LEU A 332 -16.25 19.74 -9.71
N ILE A 333 -16.83 19.94 -8.53
CA ILE A 333 -17.70 21.12 -8.30
C ILE A 333 -16.93 22.44 -8.32
N ARG A 334 -15.61 22.39 -8.10
CA ARG A 334 -14.73 23.55 -8.20
C ARG A 334 -14.14 23.75 -9.60
N GLY A 335 -14.38 22.82 -10.55
CA GLY A 335 -13.74 22.82 -11.87
C GLY A 335 -12.20 22.75 -11.78
N LEU A 336 -11.65 22.14 -10.71
CA LEU A 336 -10.21 22.04 -10.43
C LEU A 336 -9.68 20.65 -10.82
N ILE A 337 -9.83 20.30 -12.09
CA ILE A 337 -9.37 19.05 -12.71
C ILE A 337 -8.94 19.32 -14.15
N GLY A 338 -7.99 18.56 -14.68
CA GLY A 338 -7.49 18.71 -16.05
C GLY A 338 -6.72 20.01 -16.30
N LYS A 339 -6.48 20.82 -15.29
CA LYS A 339 -5.79 22.11 -15.34
C LYS A 339 -4.46 22.03 -14.59
N PRO A 340 -3.44 22.83 -14.98
CA PRO A 340 -2.17 22.91 -14.25
C PRO A 340 -2.36 23.19 -12.76
N GLY A 341 -1.65 22.43 -11.93
CA GLY A 341 -1.72 22.55 -10.48
C GLY A 341 -3.04 22.11 -9.85
N SER A 342 -3.89 21.35 -10.56
CA SER A 342 -5.23 21.00 -10.09
C SER A 342 -5.61 19.56 -10.41
N GLY A 343 -6.20 18.87 -9.43
CA GLY A 343 -6.76 17.53 -9.55
C GLY A 343 -6.48 16.65 -8.37
N PRO A 344 -7.26 15.59 -8.19
CA PRO A 344 -6.93 14.54 -7.24
C PRO A 344 -5.73 13.74 -7.73
N LEU A 345 -4.81 13.46 -6.82
CA LEU A 345 -3.64 12.59 -7.00
C LEU A 345 -3.72 11.48 -5.97
N HIS A 346 -4.56 10.49 -6.23
CA HIS A 346 -4.71 9.32 -5.38
C HIS A 346 -3.46 8.44 -5.45
N MET A 347 -2.63 8.48 -4.41
CA MET A 347 -1.31 7.88 -4.40
C MET A 347 -1.36 6.36 -4.33
N ALA A 348 -0.50 5.71 -5.09
CA ALA A 348 -0.14 4.33 -4.82
C ALA A 348 0.91 4.26 -3.69
N GLY A 349 0.99 3.15 -2.96
CA GLY A 349 2.01 2.95 -1.92
C GLY A 349 3.26 2.28 -2.46
N GLN A 350 3.09 1.11 -3.07
CA GLN A 350 4.17 0.32 -3.64
C GLN A 350 4.55 0.80 -5.05
N PRO A 351 5.79 0.51 -5.51
CA PRO A 351 6.35 1.13 -6.73
C PRO A 351 5.64 0.74 -8.02
N SER A 352 4.90 -0.36 -8.01
CA SER A 352 4.23 -0.91 -9.19
C SER A 352 2.80 -1.38 -8.90
N SER A 353 2.13 -0.77 -7.92
CA SER A 353 0.75 -1.13 -7.57
C SER A 353 -0.23 -0.83 -8.69
N SER A 354 -0.05 0.27 -9.39
CA SER A 354 -0.88 0.66 -10.53
C SER A 354 -0.68 -0.29 -11.69
N ALA A 355 0.58 -0.63 -12.01
CA ALA A 355 0.90 -1.59 -13.07
C ALA A 355 0.21 -2.95 -12.89
N ASN A 356 0.05 -3.42 -11.65
CA ASN A 356 -0.65 -4.67 -11.38
C ASN A 356 -2.11 -4.62 -11.86
N ARG A 357 -2.80 -3.48 -11.70
CA ARG A 357 -4.16 -3.25 -12.20
C ARG A 357 -4.17 -3.01 -13.71
N THR A 358 -3.30 -2.13 -14.19
CA THR A 358 -3.18 -1.78 -15.61
C THR A 358 -2.87 -3.01 -16.48
N ALA A 359 -2.01 -3.91 -15.99
CA ALA A 359 -1.66 -5.16 -16.66
C ALA A 359 -2.66 -6.31 -16.42
N GLY A 360 -3.71 -6.11 -15.62
CA GLY A 360 -4.77 -7.09 -15.37
C GLY A 360 -4.40 -8.21 -14.41
N GLY A 361 -3.30 -8.08 -13.65
CA GLY A 361 -2.91 -9.03 -12.62
C GLY A 361 -3.87 -9.07 -11.44
N VAL A 362 -4.62 -7.98 -11.21
CA VAL A 362 -5.75 -7.88 -10.28
C VAL A 362 -6.86 -7.02 -10.90
N GLY A 363 -8.06 -7.07 -10.34
CA GLY A 363 -9.16 -6.22 -10.78
C GLY A 363 -9.72 -6.60 -12.15
N THR A 364 -9.80 -5.63 -13.02
CA THR A 364 -10.33 -5.76 -14.37
C THR A 364 -9.35 -6.45 -15.34
N TYR A 365 -9.74 -6.62 -16.60
CA TYR A 365 -8.84 -7.18 -17.64
C TYR A 365 -7.76 -6.17 -18.04
N PRO A 366 -6.65 -6.63 -18.65
CA PRO A 366 -5.55 -5.74 -19.04
C PRO A 366 -6.00 -4.53 -19.84
N ALA A 367 -5.29 -3.43 -19.64
CA ALA A 367 -5.51 -2.15 -20.28
C ALA A 367 -6.94 -1.63 -20.10
N HIS A 368 -7.42 -1.66 -18.85
CA HIS A 368 -8.68 -1.04 -18.43
C HIS A 368 -9.93 -1.62 -19.12
N ARG A 369 -9.94 -2.95 -19.38
CA ARG A 369 -11.12 -3.61 -19.95
C ARG A 369 -12.07 -4.10 -18.86
N ASN A 370 -13.33 -3.78 -19.04
CA ASN A 370 -14.42 -4.14 -18.14
C ASN A 370 -14.78 -5.64 -18.28
N HIS A 371 -14.57 -6.41 -17.21
CA HIS A 371 -14.94 -7.84 -17.16
C HIS A 371 -16.44 -8.12 -17.30
N SER A 372 -17.30 -7.11 -17.18
CA SER A 372 -18.75 -7.20 -17.31
C SER A 372 -19.26 -6.65 -18.64
N ASN A 373 -18.37 -6.18 -19.54
CA ASN A 373 -18.70 -5.74 -20.86
C ASN A 373 -18.34 -6.82 -21.90
N PRO A 374 -19.31 -7.45 -22.59
CA PRO A 374 -19.04 -8.51 -23.57
C PRO A 374 -18.11 -8.07 -24.71
N ASP A 375 -18.17 -6.81 -25.13
CA ASP A 375 -17.33 -6.29 -26.21
C ASP A 375 -15.86 -6.27 -25.79
N HIS A 376 -15.57 -5.83 -24.55
CA HIS A 376 -14.22 -5.86 -23.98
C HIS A 376 -13.69 -7.29 -23.78
N ILE A 377 -14.56 -8.24 -23.43
CA ILE A 377 -14.18 -9.65 -23.30
C ILE A 377 -13.86 -10.24 -24.68
N ASN A 378 -14.68 -9.96 -25.70
CA ASN A 378 -14.41 -10.41 -27.07
C ASN A 378 -13.09 -9.83 -27.61
N GLU A 379 -12.85 -8.53 -27.37
CA GLU A 379 -11.61 -7.86 -27.78
C GLU A 379 -10.36 -8.50 -27.15
N ILE A 380 -10.36 -8.74 -25.84
CA ILE A 380 -9.19 -9.37 -25.20
C ILE A 380 -9.04 -10.83 -25.57
N ALA A 381 -10.14 -11.55 -25.82
CA ALA A 381 -10.10 -12.94 -26.27
C ALA A 381 -9.47 -13.05 -27.67
N GLU A 382 -9.80 -12.13 -28.57
CA GLU A 382 -9.17 -12.05 -29.90
C GLU A 382 -7.67 -11.75 -29.79
N LEU A 383 -7.29 -10.75 -28.98
CA LEU A 383 -5.89 -10.37 -28.76
C LEU A 383 -5.05 -11.50 -28.15
N TRP A 384 -5.64 -12.32 -27.28
CA TRP A 384 -4.99 -13.47 -26.65
C TRP A 384 -5.14 -14.77 -27.45
N ASN A 385 -5.89 -14.76 -28.54
CA ASN A 385 -6.22 -15.93 -29.35
C ASN A 385 -6.88 -17.05 -28.54
N VAL A 386 -7.89 -16.70 -27.71
CA VAL A 386 -8.64 -17.67 -26.89
C VAL A 386 -10.15 -17.54 -27.12
N GLU A 387 -10.93 -18.56 -26.72
CA GLU A 387 -12.38 -18.50 -26.78
C GLU A 387 -12.93 -17.54 -25.67
N ALA A 388 -13.68 -16.53 -26.07
CA ALA A 388 -14.21 -15.52 -25.15
C ALA A 388 -15.07 -16.13 -24.04
N MET A 389 -15.82 -17.19 -24.34
CA MET A 389 -16.66 -17.88 -23.36
C MET A 389 -15.90 -18.61 -22.27
N THR A 390 -14.58 -18.82 -22.43
CA THR A 390 -13.74 -19.45 -21.40
C THR A 390 -13.15 -18.42 -20.41
N LEU A 391 -13.19 -17.13 -20.75
CA LEU A 391 -12.68 -16.08 -19.90
C LEU A 391 -13.62 -15.83 -18.70
N PRO A 392 -13.12 -15.78 -17.48
CA PRO A 392 -13.94 -15.57 -16.30
C PRO A 392 -14.55 -14.15 -16.29
N VAL A 393 -15.85 -14.09 -16.07
CA VAL A 393 -16.62 -12.85 -15.98
C VAL A 393 -17.19 -12.67 -14.56
N GLY A 394 -17.53 -11.44 -14.21
CA GLY A 394 -18.15 -11.12 -12.93
C GLY A 394 -17.22 -10.38 -11.96
N PRO A 395 -17.75 -9.96 -10.82
CA PRO A 395 -17.02 -9.11 -9.89
C PRO A 395 -15.82 -9.85 -9.30
N GLU A 396 -14.71 -9.12 -9.19
CA GLU A 396 -13.53 -9.59 -8.48
C GLU A 396 -13.81 -9.87 -6.99
N LYS A 397 -13.04 -10.77 -6.43
CA LYS A 397 -13.05 -11.09 -5.00
C LYS A 397 -11.76 -10.58 -4.34
N GLY A 398 -11.90 -9.95 -3.18
CA GLY A 398 -10.76 -9.53 -2.38
C GLY A 398 -10.19 -10.68 -1.55
N ILE A 399 -8.98 -10.49 -1.02
CA ILE A 399 -8.26 -11.52 -0.26
C ILE A 399 -9.06 -12.04 0.95
N GLU A 400 -9.87 -11.21 1.62
CA GLU A 400 -10.71 -11.67 2.74
C GLU A 400 -11.80 -12.64 2.27
N GLU A 401 -12.29 -12.48 1.04
CA GLU A 401 -13.20 -13.44 0.42
C GLU A 401 -12.45 -14.72 0.02
N HIS A 402 -11.21 -14.63 -0.49
CA HIS A 402 -10.37 -15.80 -0.74
C HIS A 402 -10.11 -16.59 0.56
N ILE A 403 -9.77 -15.92 1.68
CA ILE A 403 -9.64 -16.58 2.99
C ILE A 403 -10.91 -17.32 3.37
N SER A 404 -12.09 -16.69 3.21
CA SER A 404 -13.38 -17.32 3.50
C SER A 404 -13.65 -18.53 2.60
N MET A 405 -13.27 -18.48 1.33
CA MET A 405 -13.38 -19.60 0.39
C MET A 405 -12.41 -20.76 0.74
N ILE A 406 -11.20 -20.43 1.23
CA ILE A 406 -10.26 -21.43 1.74
C ILE A 406 -10.84 -22.12 2.98
N GLU A 407 -11.43 -21.36 3.92
CA GLU A 407 -12.07 -21.88 5.12
C GLU A 407 -13.18 -22.89 4.80
N LYS A 408 -13.91 -22.66 3.70
CA LYS A 408 -14.97 -23.53 3.18
C LYS A 408 -14.44 -24.71 2.33
N GLY A 409 -13.13 -24.74 2.04
CA GLY A 409 -12.52 -25.76 1.19
C GLY A 409 -12.79 -25.57 -0.32
N GLU A 410 -13.23 -24.39 -0.75
CA GLU A 410 -13.50 -24.08 -2.17
C GLU A 410 -12.19 -23.84 -2.96
N ILE A 411 -11.16 -23.25 -2.33
CA ILE A 411 -9.82 -23.05 -2.90
C ILE A 411 -8.91 -24.21 -2.47
N GLY A 412 -8.35 -24.91 -3.44
CA GLY A 412 -7.44 -26.03 -3.23
C GLY A 412 -5.94 -25.70 -3.42
N LEU A 413 -5.64 -24.56 -4.05
CA LEU A 413 -4.29 -24.05 -4.21
C LEU A 413 -4.26 -22.53 -4.03
N PHE A 414 -3.35 -22.06 -3.18
CA PHE A 414 -3.08 -20.64 -2.94
C PHE A 414 -1.61 -20.32 -3.28
N TRP A 415 -1.39 -19.51 -4.31
CA TRP A 415 -0.06 -19.09 -4.76
C TRP A 415 0.23 -17.66 -4.28
N ASN A 416 1.12 -17.55 -3.31
CA ASN A 416 1.56 -16.29 -2.69
C ASN A 416 2.89 -15.84 -3.28
N ILE A 417 2.91 -14.68 -3.95
CA ILE A 417 4.05 -14.21 -4.75
C ILE A 417 4.59 -12.89 -4.20
N GLY A 418 5.83 -12.90 -3.73
CA GLY A 418 6.58 -11.70 -3.33
C GLY A 418 5.92 -10.87 -2.22
N THR A 419 5.15 -11.50 -1.34
CA THR A 419 4.50 -10.83 -0.22
C THR A 419 4.49 -11.67 1.05
N ASN A 420 4.72 -11.04 2.19
CA ASN A 420 4.66 -11.69 3.50
C ASN A 420 3.25 -11.58 4.08
N SER A 421 2.30 -12.32 3.49
CA SER A 421 0.86 -12.24 3.78
C SER A 421 0.54 -12.56 5.23
N MET A 422 1.27 -13.49 5.87
CA MET A 422 1.05 -13.85 7.27
C MET A 422 1.45 -12.77 8.29
N VAL A 423 2.04 -11.68 7.84
CA VAL A 423 2.25 -10.47 8.65
C VAL A 423 1.33 -9.35 8.19
N SER A 424 1.04 -9.28 6.89
CA SER A 424 0.32 -8.16 6.28
C SER A 424 -1.20 -8.26 6.40
N LEU A 425 -1.77 -9.49 6.42
CA LEU A 425 -3.21 -9.69 6.52
C LEU A 425 -3.72 -9.29 7.91
N PRO A 426 -4.95 -8.72 8.01
CA PRO A 426 -5.60 -8.51 9.29
C PRO A 426 -5.99 -9.85 9.91
N ASN A 427 -6.28 -9.87 11.20
CA ASN A 427 -6.69 -11.09 11.91
C ASN A 427 -5.80 -12.30 11.56
N ARG A 428 -4.47 -12.14 11.74
CA ARG A 428 -3.42 -13.10 11.32
C ARG A 428 -3.71 -14.54 11.72
N GLN A 429 -4.29 -14.75 12.90
CA GLN A 429 -4.57 -16.11 13.40
C GLN A 429 -5.65 -16.82 12.57
N ARG A 430 -6.66 -16.06 12.09
CA ARG A 430 -7.67 -16.58 11.16
C ARG A 430 -7.00 -16.95 9.83
N ALA A 431 -6.22 -16.04 9.27
CA ALA A 431 -5.50 -16.29 8.02
C ALA A 431 -4.59 -17.53 8.09
N LYS A 432 -3.80 -17.67 9.18
CA LYS A 432 -2.94 -18.83 9.41
C LYS A 432 -3.72 -20.14 9.47
N LYS A 433 -4.86 -20.15 10.18
CA LYS A 433 -5.73 -21.34 10.28
C LYS A 433 -6.35 -21.71 8.93
N ALA A 434 -6.70 -20.72 8.12
CA ALA A 434 -7.23 -20.94 6.77
C ALA A 434 -6.15 -21.59 5.88
N MET A 435 -4.93 -21.08 5.86
CA MET A 435 -3.84 -21.61 5.03
C MET A 435 -3.53 -23.08 5.29
N ALA A 436 -3.77 -23.60 6.48
CA ALA A 436 -3.62 -25.03 6.80
C ALA A 436 -4.64 -25.95 6.07
N LYS A 437 -5.60 -25.38 5.34
CA LYS A 437 -6.67 -26.14 4.64
C LYS A 437 -6.48 -26.18 3.12
N THR A 438 -5.44 -25.57 2.59
CA THR A 438 -5.17 -25.47 1.15
C THR A 438 -3.70 -25.76 0.86
N PHE A 439 -3.36 -26.12 -0.38
CA PHE A 439 -1.97 -26.26 -0.79
C PHE A 439 -1.38 -24.88 -1.05
N VAL A 440 -0.31 -24.52 -0.33
CA VAL A 440 0.28 -23.18 -0.34
C VAL A 440 1.61 -23.16 -1.05
N VAL A 441 1.73 -22.38 -2.11
CA VAL A 441 2.98 -22.07 -2.79
C VAL A 441 3.43 -20.66 -2.40
N VAL A 442 4.65 -20.50 -1.93
CA VAL A 442 5.25 -19.20 -1.62
C VAL A 442 6.44 -18.96 -2.54
N GLN A 443 6.42 -17.87 -3.27
CA GLN A 443 7.50 -17.41 -4.13
C GLN A 443 8.11 -16.16 -3.50
N ASP A 444 9.30 -16.27 -2.94
CA ASP A 444 9.95 -15.19 -2.17
C ASP A 444 11.47 -15.37 -2.18
N PRO A 445 12.28 -14.31 -2.20
CA PRO A 445 13.75 -14.41 -2.11
C PRO A 445 14.26 -14.84 -0.72
N PHE A 446 13.39 -14.88 0.30
CA PHE A 446 13.76 -15.20 1.68
C PHE A 446 12.73 -16.10 2.35
N LEU A 447 13.16 -16.79 3.43
CA LEU A 447 12.19 -17.32 4.38
C LEU A 447 11.51 -16.16 5.13
N THR A 448 10.19 -16.21 5.16
CA THR A 448 9.34 -15.22 5.84
C THR A 448 8.33 -15.94 6.75
N GLU A 449 7.58 -15.19 7.54
CA GLU A 449 6.50 -15.75 8.36
C GLU A 449 5.46 -16.49 7.51
N THR A 450 5.34 -16.14 6.23
CA THR A 450 4.44 -16.81 5.29
C THR A 450 4.98 -18.20 4.88
N THR A 451 6.28 -18.39 4.83
CA THR A 451 6.87 -19.71 4.51
C THR A 451 6.59 -20.76 5.57
N ALA A 452 6.21 -20.33 6.80
CA ALA A 452 5.80 -21.27 7.85
C ALA A 452 4.55 -22.08 7.49
N VAL A 453 3.70 -21.57 6.60
CA VAL A 453 2.48 -22.23 6.13
C VAL A 453 2.59 -22.78 4.71
N ALA A 454 3.75 -22.65 4.05
CA ALA A 454 3.97 -23.08 2.69
C ALA A 454 4.18 -24.60 2.57
N ASP A 455 3.67 -25.21 1.52
CA ASP A 455 4.01 -26.56 1.08
C ASP A 455 5.21 -26.55 0.14
N VAL A 456 5.31 -25.50 -0.69
CA VAL A 456 6.44 -25.26 -1.61
C VAL A 456 6.92 -23.83 -1.47
N VAL A 457 8.24 -23.63 -1.43
CA VAL A 457 8.88 -22.30 -1.47
C VAL A 457 9.78 -22.22 -2.69
N LEU A 458 9.60 -21.17 -3.51
CA LEU A 458 10.38 -20.93 -4.71
C LEU A 458 11.29 -19.71 -4.52
N PRO A 459 12.63 -19.85 -4.70
CA PRO A 459 13.56 -18.74 -4.58
C PRO A 459 13.44 -17.78 -5.76
N ALA A 460 13.04 -16.52 -5.50
CA ALA A 460 12.83 -15.51 -6.52
C ALA A 460 13.96 -14.45 -6.56
N ALA A 461 14.21 -13.90 -7.75
CA ALA A 461 15.16 -12.82 -7.96
C ALA A 461 14.67 -11.50 -7.34
N LEU A 462 15.61 -10.72 -6.82
CA LEU A 462 15.37 -9.39 -6.27
C LEU A 462 15.52 -8.29 -7.35
N TRP A 463 15.16 -7.07 -6.95
CA TRP A 463 15.44 -5.86 -7.71
C TRP A 463 16.94 -5.78 -8.08
N GLY A 464 17.22 -5.38 -9.33
CA GLY A 464 18.57 -5.32 -9.88
C GLY A 464 19.10 -6.65 -10.42
N GLU A 465 18.43 -7.78 -10.11
CA GLU A 465 18.74 -9.11 -10.64
C GLU A 465 17.82 -9.51 -11.80
N LYS A 466 16.81 -8.69 -12.11
CA LYS A 466 15.85 -8.89 -13.19
C LYS A 466 15.51 -7.56 -13.86
N GLU A 467 14.91 -7.61 -15.03
CA GLU A 467 14.55 -6.46 -15.86
C GLU A 467 13.04 -6.37 -16.06
N GLY A 468 12.53 -5.15 -16.25
CA GLY A 468 11.12 -4.90 -16.54
C GLY A 468 10.70 -3.47 -16.22
N THR A 469 9.40 -3.21 -16.38
CA THR A 469 8.82 -1.87 -16.19
C THR A 469 7.98 -1.78 -14.93
N MET A 470 7.92 -0.57 -14.37
CA MET A 470 7.07 -0.23 -13.21
C MET A 470 6.26 1.02 -13.52
N GLU A 471 5.04 1.07 -13.03
CA GLU A 471 4.18 2.25 -13.09
C GLU A 471 4.11 2.91 -11.71
N ASN A 472 4.53 4.16 -11.61
CA ASN A 472 4.45 4.92 -10.37
C ASN A 472 3.06 5.54 -10.14
N ALA A 473 2.91 6.29 -9.02
CA ALA A 473 1.60 6.83 -8.63
C ALA A 473 1.04 7.90 -9.58
N ASP A 474 1.86 8.53 -10.42
CA ASP A 474 1.41 9.55 -11.37
C ASP A 474 1.38 9.05 -12.82
N ARG A 475 1.22 7.73 -13.00
CA ARG A 475 1.09 7.08 -14.32
C ARG A 475 2.39 7.05 -15.15
N THR A 476 3.53 7.38 -14.56
CA THR A 476 4.81 7.29 -15.28
C THR A 476 5.28 5.85 -15.31
N ILE A 477 5.53 5.32 -16.51
CA ILE A 477 6.19 4.05 -16.74
C ILE A 477 7.70 4.27 -16.63
N ASN A 478 8.34 3.47 -15.80
CA ASN A 478 9.77 3.54 -15.49
C ASN A 478 10.42 2.20 -15.78
N LEU A 479 11.70 2.22 -16.22
CA LEU A 479 12.46 1.02 -16.53
C LEU A 479 13.42 0.66 -15.40
N VAL A 480 13.50 -0.63 -15.11
CA VAL A 480 14.55 -1.25 -14.29
C VAL A 480 15.39 -2.15 -15.17
N ARG A 481 16.69 -1.84 -15.33
CA ARG A 481 17.64 -2.71 -16.01
C ARG A 481 18.21 -3.75 -15.05
N LYS A 482 18.44 -4.96 -15.55
CA LYS A 482 19.18 -5.98 -14.80
C LYS A 482 20.64 -5.54 -14.62
N ALA A 483 21.07 -5.37 -13.39
CA ALA A 483 22.42 -4.92 -13.05
C ALA A 483 23.40 -6.10 -12.87
N VAL A 484 22.93 -7.16 -12.25
CA VAL A 484 23.70 -8.39 -11.95
C VAL A 484 22.87 -9.63 -12.25
N GLU A 485 23.55 -10.76 -12.45
CA GLU A 485 22.85 -12.05 -12.47
C GLU A 485 22.36 -12.41 -11.08
N PRO A 486 21.19 -13.04 -10.96
CA PRO A 486 20.76 -13.60 -9.68
C PRO A 486 21.75 -14.66 -9.18
N PRO A 487 21.77 -14.99 -7.88
CA PRO A 487 22.54 -16.14 -7.38
C PRO A 487 22.17 -17.43 -8.12
N GLU A 488 23.15 -18.34 -8.26
CA GLU A 488 22.91 -19.63 -8.91
C GLU A 488 21.73 -20.37 -8.26
N GLY A 489 20.85 -20.93 -9.07
CA GLY A 489 19.63 -21.60 -8.65
C GLY A 489 18.42 -20.69 -8.39
N VAL A 490 18.56 -19.36 -8.52
CA VAL A 490 17.44 -18.39 -8.40
C VAL A 490 16.90 -18.05 -9.79
N LYS A 491 15.57 -17.98 -9.91
CA LYS A 491 14.86 -17.54 -11.12
C LYS A 491 14.12 -16.22 -10.88
N SER A 492 13.95 -15.42 -11.92
CA SER A 492 13.03 -14.29 -11.88
C SER A 492 11.57 -14.76 -11.78
N ASP A 493 10.68 -13.89 -11.30
CA ASP A 493 9.24 -14.20 -11.27
C ASP A 493 8.73 -14.54 -12.67
N PHE A 494 9.15 -13.78 -13.67
CA PHE A 494 8.81 -14.00 -15.06
C PHE A 494 9.21 -15.41 -15.56
N GLU A 495 10.45 -15.87 -15.30
CA GLU A 495 10.91 -17.21 -15.66
C GLU A 495 10.12 -18.31 -14.95
N ILE A 496 9.75 -18.10 -13.68
CA ILE A 496 8.93 -19.06 -12.91
C ILE A 496 7.53 -19.17 -13.56
N PHE A 497 6.94 -18.05 -13.99
CA PHE A 497 5.63 -18.04 -14.65
C PHE A 497 5.67 -18.72 -16.01
N LEU A 498 6.71 -18.50 -16.82
CA LEU A 498 6.91 -19.20 -18.10
C LEU A 498 7.05 -20.71 -17.91
N ASP A 499 7.85 -21.16 -16.92
CA ASP A 499 8.03 -22.57 -16.58
C ASP A 499 6.70 -23.21 -16.13
N PHE A 500 5.92 -22.51 -15.29
CA PHE A 500 4.60 -22.98 -14.88
C PHE A 500 3.64 -23.14 -16.06
N ALA A 501 3.53 -22.13 -16.91
CA ALA A 501 2.67 -22.16 -18.08
C ALA A 501 3.00 -23.33 -19.02
N LYS A 502 4.30 -23.59 -19.23
CA LYS A 502 4.79 -24.72 -20.01
C LYS A 502 4.41 -26.08 -19.39
N ARG A 503 4.59 -26.29 -18.08
CA ARG A 503 4.26 -27.54 -17.39
C ARG A 503 2.77 -27.79 -17.28
N MET A 504 1.98 -26.73 -17.23
CA MET A 504 0.52 -26.81 -17.33
C MET A 504 0.04 -27.15 -18.74
N ASP A 505 0.91 -27.00 -19.76
CA ASP A 505 0.61 -27.14 -21.19
C ASP A 505 -0.53 -26.18 -21.62
N LEU A 506 -0.44 -24.90 -21.18
CA LEU A 506 -1.45 -23.91 -21.49
C LEU A 506 -1.42 -23.57 -22.99
N LYS A 507 -2.58 -23.68 -23.64
CA LYS A 507 -2.72 -23.50 -25.08
C LYS A 507 -3.70 -22.35 -25.40
N ASP A 508 -3.47 -21.71 -26.54
CA ASP A 508 -4.47 -20.88 -27.24
C ASP A 508 -5.49 -21.76 -28.01
N LYS A 509 -6.45 -21.11 -28.64
CA LYS A 509 -7.52 -21.84 -29.40
C LYS A 509 -7.01 -22.62 -30.63
N ASP A 510 -5.83 -22.29 -31.13
CA ASP A 510 -5.19 -22.98 -32.26
C ASP A 510 -4.22 -24.07 -31.81
N GLY A 511 -4.14 -24.34 -30.50
CA GLY A 511 -3.28 -25.36 -29.91
C GLY A 511 -1.81 -24.94 -29.79
N GLN A 512 -1.49 -23.64 -30.01
CA GLN A 512 -0.15 -23.10 -29.77
C GLN A 512 0.05 -22.78 -28.27
N PRO A 513 1.29 -22.64 -27.80
CA PRO A 513 1.53 -22.18 -26.43
C PRO A 513 0.82 -20.84 -26.18
N LEU A 514 0.06 -20.74 -25.06
CA LEU A 514 -0.68 -19.53 -24.70
C LEU A 514 0.26 -18.32 -24.50
N ILE A 515 1.47 -18.57 -23.98
CA ILE A 515 2.49 -17.53 -23.80
C ILE A 515 3.47 -17.62 -24.97
N GLY A 516 3.42 -16.61 -25.86
CA GLY A 516 4.22 -16.56 -27.10
C GLY A 516 5.52 -15.74 -26.98
N PHE A 517 5.81 -15.15 -25.83
CA PHE A 517 7.00 -14.34 -25.56
C PHE A 517 7.97 -15.07 -24.60
N ALA A 518 9.27 -14.78 -24.75
CA ALA A 518 10.33 -15.38 -23.96
C ALA A 518 11.09 -14.38 -23.08
N THR A 519 11.01 -13.09 -23.38
CA THR A 519 11.70 -12.02 -22.65
C THR A 519 10.71 -11.00 -22.10
N PRO A 520 11.08 -10.24 -21.05
CA PRO A 520 10.23 -9.16 -20.54
C PRO A 520 9.91 -8.10 -21.61
N GLU A 521 10.87 -7.71 -22.45
CA GLU A 521 10.65 -6.74 -23.52
C GLU A 521 9.64 -7.25 -24.58
N GLU A 522 9.73 -8.50 -24.99
CA GLU A 522 8.74 -9.12 -25.88
C GLU A 522 7.34 -9.14 -25.24
N CYS A 523 7.26 -9.40 -23.93
CA CYS A 523 6.01 -9.35 -23.17
C CYS A 523 5.44 -7.92 -23.16
N PHE A 524 6.28 -6.91 -22.97
CA PHE A 524 5.86 -5.51 -23.01
C PHE A 524 5.39 -5.11 -24.41
N GLU A 525 6.03 -5.59 -25.48
CA GLU A 525 5.59 -5.38 -26.86
C GLU A 525 4.21 -6.02 -27.14
N GLU A 526 3.90 -7.18 -26.55
CA GLU A 526 2.54 -7.73 -26.61
C GLU A 526 1.55 -6.84 -25.83
N PHE A 527 1.91 -6.39 -24.64
CA PHE A 527 1.05 -5.51 -23.83
C PHE A 527 0.76 -4.18 -24.54
N LYS A 528 1.71 -3.60 -25.26
CA LYS A 528 1.49 -2.40 -26.09
C LYS A 528 0.35 -2.58 -27.09
N ARG A 529 0.32 -3.74 -27.77
CA ARG A 529 -0.80 -4.07 -28.69
C ARG A 529 -2.14 -4.17 -27.95
N VAL A 530 -2.12 -4.73 -26.75
CA VAL A 530 -3.31 -4.86 -25.90
C VAL A 530 -3.79 -3.50 -25.38
N SER A 531 -2.89 -2.54 -25.14
CA SER A 531 -3.22 -1.20 -24.65
C SER A 531 -3.64 -0.20 -25.72
N LYS A 532 -3.43 -0.53 -27.01
CA LYS A 532 -3.68 0.37 -28.14
C LYS A 532 -5.12 0.88 -28.17
N GLY A 533 -5.29 2.20 -28.18
CA GLY A 533 -6.60 2.85 -28.20
C GLY A 533 -7.36 2.79 -26.88
N ARG A 534 -6.79 2.20 -25.81
CA ARG A 534 -7.39 2.17 -24.48
C ARG A 534 -6.97 3.40 -23.65
N PRO A 535 -7.66 3.69 -22.53
CA PRO A 535 -7.32 4.85 -21.68
C PRO A 535 -5.85 4.95 -21.28
N CYS A 536 -5.18 3.80 -21.12
CA CYS A 536 -3.75 3.72 -20.78
C CYS A 536 -2.87 3.34 -21.98
N ASP A 537 -3.15 3.84 -23.17
CA ASP A 537 -2.41 3.51 -24.40
C ASP A 537 -0.89 3.73 -24.21
N MET A 538 -0.12 2.67 -24.40
CA MET A 538 1.34 2.65 -24.27
C MET A 538 2.06 2.32 -25.59
N THR A 539 1.34 2.41 -26.73
CA THR A 539 1.85 2.02 -28.05
C THR A 539 3.19 2.69 -28.40
N GLY A 540 3.37 3.95 -28.02
CA GLY A 540 4.59 4.71 -28.27
C GLY A 540 5.73 4.50 -27.26
N ILE A 541 5.58 3.66 -26.25
CA ILE A 541 6.60 3.39 -25.24
C ILE A 541 7.53 2.26 -25.70
N THR A 542 8.84 2.45 -25.54
CA THR A 542 9.86 1.40 -25.70
C THR A 542 10.84 1.45 -24.53
N TYR A 543 11.53 0.36 -24.24
CA TYR A 543 12.58 0.33 -23.21
C TYR A 543 13.66 1.37 -23.47
N GLU A 544 14.07 1.58 -24.72
CA GLU A 544 15.03 2.60 -25.11
C GLU A 544 14.53 4.01 -24.77
N ARG A 545 13.26 4.32 -25.09
CA ARG A 545 12.67 5.62 -24.75
C ARG A 545 12.57 5.84 -23.24
N LEU A 546 12.16 4.82 -22.50
CA LEU A 546 12.07 4.91 -21.04
C LEU A 546 13.41 5.26 -20.39
N GLU A 547 14.49 4.66 -20.87
CA GLU A 547 15.84 4.95 -20.38
C GLU A 547 16.30 6.36 -20.78
N LYS A 548 16.11 6.73 -22.05
CA LYS A 548 16.54 8.01 -22.61
C LYS A 548 15.76 9.20 -22.02
N GLU A 549 14.45 9.05 -21.85
CA GLU A 549 13.55 10.12 -21.42
C GLU A 549 13.29 10.11 -19.89
N ASN A 550 13.90 9.17 -19.15
CA ASN A 550 13.73 9.00 -17.71
C ASN A 550 12.26 8.73 -17.31
N GLY A 551 11.63 7.81 -18.03
CA GLY A 551 10.24 7.45 -17.86
C GLY A 551 9.28 8.24 -18.75
N LEU A 552 8.10 7.64 -19.01
CA LEU A 552 7.04 8.24 -19.84
C LEU A 552 5.69 8.07 -19.15
N ARG A 553 4.92 9.14 -19.12
CA ARG A 553 3.59 9.15 -18.47
C ARG A 553 2.52 8.85 -19.50
N TRP A 554 1.80 7.73 -19.32
CA TRP A 554 0.72 7.33 -20.22
C TRP A 554 -0.52 8.26 -20.14
N PRO A 555 -1.37 8.33 -21.18
CA PRO A 555 -1.25 7.68 -22.48
C PRO A 555 -0.10 8.22 -23.36
N VAL A 556 0.53 7.31 -24.13
CA VAL A 556 1.60 7.58 -25.10
C VAL A 556 1.24 6.82 -26.39
N PRO A 557 0.32 7.35 -27.21
CA PRO A 557 -0.28 6.59 -28.34
C PRO A 557 0.66 6.38 -29.53
N ASP A 558 1.73 7.13 -29.63
CA ASP A 558 2.72 7.01 -30.72
C ASP A 558 4.13 7.40 -30.26
N GLU A 559 5.13 7.09 -31.07
CA GLU A 559 6.54 7.29 -30.78
C GLU A 559 6.96 8.77 -30.65
N ASN A 560 6.18 9.71 -31.16
CA ASN A 560 6.44 11.15 -31.08
C ASN A 560 5.73 11.81 -29.88
N SER A 561 4.83 11.08 -29.23
CA SER A 561 4.13 11.58 -28.05
C SER A 561 5.10 11.78 -26.88
N PRO A 562 5.17 12.98 -26.28
CA PRO A 562 6.04 13.26 -25.12
C PRO A 562 5.47 12.69 -23.81
N GLY A 563 4.37 11.96 -23.87
CA GLY A 563 3.57 11.57 -22.71
C GLY A 563 2.53 12.61 -22.31
N THR A 564 1.66 12.22 -21.41
CA THR A 564 0.47 13.01 -21.00
C THR A 564 0.64 13.54 -19.58
N PRO A 565 0.91 14.86 -19.39
CA PRO A 565 1.17 15.45 -18.09
C PRO A 565 0.02 15.25 -17.09
N ARG A 566 -1.23 15.39 -17.54
CA ARG A 566 -2.45 15.22 -16.74
C ARG A 566 -3.58 14.66 -17.58
N LEU A 567 -4.46 13.88 -16.96
CA LEU A 567 -5.65 13.39 -17.64
C LEU A 567 -6.77 14.45 -17.65
N TYR A 568 -7.71 14.26 -18.56
CA TYR A 568 -8.96 15.05 -18.66
C TYR A 568 -8.74 16.56 -18.89
N SER A 569 -7.67 16.92 -19.61
CA SER A 569 -7.43 18.32 -19.99
C SER A 569 -8.44 18.82 -21.03
N ASP A 570 -9.12 17.94 -21.72
CA ASP A 570 -10.25 18.17 -22.62
C ASP A 570 -11.61 18.03 -21.93
N PHE A 571 -11.66 17.72 -20.64
CA PHE A 571 -12.84 17.45 -19.83
C PHE A 571 -13.72 16.31 -20.36
N GLN A 572 -13.13 15.36 -21.10
CA GLN A 572 -13.77 14.12 -21.49
C GLN A 572 -13.32 12.99 -20.57
N PHE A 573 -14.30 12.28 -20.02
CA PHE A 573 -14.07 11.18 -19.07
C PHE A 573 -14.48 9.84 -19.67
N HIS A 574 -13.93 8.74 -19.16
CA HIS A 574 -14.20 7.39 -19.65
C HIS A 574 -15.50 6.81 -19.07
N THR A 575 -16.56 7.60 -19.03
CA THR A 575 -17.84 7.23 -18.43
C THR A 575 -18.87 6.74 -19.44
N LYS A 576 -18.56 6.75 -20.76
CA LYS A 576 -19.46 6.15 -21.76
C LYS A 576 -19.57 4.65 -21.53
N PRO A 577 -20.77 4.04 -21.67
CA PRO A 577 -20.97 2.60 -21.37
C PRO A 577 -20.05 1.65 -22.14
N ASP A 578 -19.65 2.02 -23.36
CA ASP A 578 -18.78 1.19 -24.21
C ASP A 578 -17.29 1.43 -23.95
N ASP A 579 -16.91 2.47 -23.19
CA ASP A 579 -15.54 2.81 -22.87
C ASP A 579 -15.20 2.54 -21.39
N ALA A 580 -16.20 2.57 -20.51
CA ALA A 580 -16.00 2.47 -19.08
C ALA A 580 -15.34 1.16 -18.64
N GLN A 581 -14.27 1.26 -17.86
CA GLN A 581 -13.56 0.13 -17.25
C GLN A 581 -14.44 -0.65 -16.26
N SER A 582 -15.45 0.01 -15.69
CA SER A 582 -16.44 -0.59 -14.80
C SER A 582 -17.78 0.12 -14.97
N PHE A 583 -18.86 -0.62 -14.78
CA PHE A 583 -20.20 0.00 -14.65
C PHE A 583 -20.44 0.60 -13.25
N GLY A 584 -19.41 0.60 -12.41
CA GLY A 584 -19.48 1.12 -11.06
C GLY A 584 -20.17 0.19 -10.06
N LYS A 585 -20.27 0.67 -8.86
CA LYS A 585 -20.94 -0.01 -7.73
C LYS A 585 -21.91 0.95 -7.05
N ASP A 586 -22.95 0.41 -6.48
CA ASP A 586 -23.83 1.15 -5.58
C ASP A 586 -23.02 1.61 -4.35
N GLN A 587 -23.07 2.92 -4.06
CA GLN A 587 -22.24 3.55 -3.03
C GLN A 587 -22.51 3.02 -1.61
N PHE A 588 -23.67 2.43 -1.37
CA PHE A 588 -24.10 2.03 -0.04
C PHE A 588 -23.94 0.53 0.21
N SER A 589 -24.33 -0.28 -0.77
CA SER A 589 -24.29 -1.73 -0.67
C SER A 589 -23.00 -2.36 -1.19
N GLY A 590 -22.23 -1.63 -2.00
CA GLY A 590 -21.05 -2.16 -2.71
C GLY A 590 -21.40 -3.15 -3.83
N ARG A 591 -22.71 -3.32 -4.16
CA ARG A 591 -23.16 -4.19 -5.26
C ARG A 591 -22.72 -3.60 -6.59
N ALA A 592 -22.15 -4.43 -7.47
CA ALA A 592 -21.84 -4.04 -8.83
C ALA A 592 -23.12 -3.69 -9.61
N LEU A 593 -23.08 -2.60 -10.37
CA LEU A 593 -24.15 -2.20 -11.26
C LEU A 593 -24.11 -3.02 -12.56
N THR A 594 -25.26 -3.28 -13.12
CA THR A 594 -25.38 -3.84 -14.47
C THR A 594 -25.12 -2.77 -15.54
N LYS A 595 -24.80 -3.16 -16.79
CA LYS A 595 -24.68 -2.24 -17.93
C LYS A 595 -25.93 -1.38 -18.07
N LYS A 596 -27.13 -1.96 -17.87
CA LYS A 596 -28.41 -1.23 -17.95
C LYS A 596 -28.52 -0.16 -16.87
N GLU A 597 -28.29 -0.50 -15.59
CA GLU A 597 -28.36 0.46 -14.47
C GLU A 597 -27.36 1.61 -14.64
N PHE A 598 -26.17 1.33 -15.17
CA PHE A 598 -25.18 2.35 -15.49
C PHE A 598 -25.66 3.24 -16.64
N THR A 599 -26.18 2.66 -17.74
CA THR A 599 -26.65 3.38 -18.90
C THR A 599 -27.87 4.25 -18.59
N ASP A 600 -28.76 3.79 -17.70
CA ASP A 600 -29.94 4.55 -17.27
C ASP A 600 -29.59 5.89 -16.57
N LYS A 601 -28.33 6.05 -16.07
CA LYS A 601 -27.80 7.31 -15.51
C LYS A 601 -27.39 8.32 -16.58
N ASN A 602 -27.47 7.97 -17.87
CA ASN A 602 -27.02 8.78 -19.01
C ASN A 602 -25.55 9.26 -18.92
N PRO A 603 -24.59 8.38 -18.65
CA PRO A 603 -23.18 8.74 -18.69
C PRO A 603 -22.74 8.88 -20.17
N ASP A 604 -22.34 10.09 -20.53
CA ASP A 604 -22.07 10.49 -21.91
C ASP A 604 -20.64 11.00 -22.15
N GLY A 605 -19.74 10.69 -21.22
CA GLY A 605 -18.37 11.18 -21.20
C GLY A 605 -18.16 12.30 -20.19
N ARG A 606 -19.21 12.73 -19.46
CA ARG A 606 -19.10 13.65 -18.32
C ARG A 606 -18.72 12.88 -17.05
N ALA A 607 -18.02 13.55 -16.11
CA ALA A 607 -17.71 12.98 -14.80
C ALA A 607 -18.98 12.76 -13.97
N ILE A 608 -18.94 11.78 -13.08
CA ILE A 608 -20.10 11.43 -12.25
C ILE A 608 -19.86 11.92 -10.82
N LEU A 609 -20.72 12.80 -10.36
CA LEU A 609 -20.84 13.21 -8.96
C LEU A 609 -21.73 12.21 -8.22
N HIS A 610 -21.33 11.84 -7.02
CA HIS A 610 -22.06 10.85 -6.23
C HIS A 610 -22.46 11.42 -4.86
N PRO A 611 -23.63 11.05 -4.32
CA PRO A 611 -23.93 11.27 -2.92
C PRO A 611 -22.95 10.48 -2.05
N THR A 612 -22.53 11.08 -0.92
CA THR A 612 -21.57 10.51 0.01
C THR A 612 -22.20 10.32 1.38
N ARG A 613 -22.52 9.08 1.73
CA ARG A 613 -23.11 8.75 3.02
C ARG A 613 -22.00 8.35 4.02
N TYR A 614 -21.99 8.99 5.17
CA TYR A 614 -21.13 8.56 6.28
C TYR A 614 -21.66 7.28 6.93
N LEU A 615 -20.82 6.29 7.05
CA LEU A 615 -21.05 5.10 7.85
C LEU A 615 -20.03 5.08 8.99
N PRO A 616 -20.44 4.93 10.25
CA PRO A 616 -19.50 4.82 11.34
C PRO A 616 -18.67 3.55 11.21
N PRO A 617 -17.41 3.54 11.74
CA PRO A 617 -16.60 2.34 11.77
C PRO A 617 -17.35 1.15 12.38
N ALA A 618 -17.20 -0.03 11.78
CA ALA A 618 -17.86 -1.25 12.24
C ALA A 618 -17.42 -1.65 13.67
N GLU A 619 -16.19 -1.30 14.04
CA GLU A 619 -15.67 -1.46 15.40
C GLU A 619 -15.33 -0.08 15.97
N GLN A 620 -15.80 0.20 17.17
CA GLN A 620 -15.58 1.44 17.91
C GLN A 620 -15.19 1.12 19.35
N PRO A 621 -14.48 2.02 20.04
CA PRO A 621 -14.21 1.90 21.47
C PRO A 621 -15.50 1.66 22.28
N ASN A 622 -15.40 0.81 23.29
CA ASN A 622 -16.49 0.43 24.18
C ASN A 622 -15.95 0.23 25.61
N ALA A 623 -16.79 -0.21 26.55
CA ALA A 623 -16.40 -0.36 27.94
C ALA A 623 -15.25 -1.37 28.17
N GLU A 624 -15.17 -2.43 27.33
CA GLU A 624 -14.12 -3.46 27.44
C GLU A 624 -12.82 -3.05 26.71
N TYR A 625 -12.96 -2.38 25.56
CA TYR A 625 -11.87 -1.91 24.70
C TYR A 625 -11.99 -0.39 24.49
N PRO A 626 -11.60 0.43 25.50
CA PRO A 626 -11.95 1.85 25.56
C PRO A 626 -11.12 2.78 24.66
N LEU A 627 -10.11 2.25 23.98
CA LEU A 627 -9.17 3.04 23.18
C LEU A 627 -9.28 2.72 21.69
N TRP A 628 -9.06 3.74 20.86
CA TRP A 628 -8.79 3.55 19.44
C TRP A 628 -7.38 3.01 19.22
N LEU A 629 -7.23 2.11 18.27
CA LEU A 629 -5.95 1.69 17.72
C LEU A 629 -5.86 2.11 16.25
N THR A 630 -4.78 2.78 15.90
CA THR A 630 -4.40 3.01 14.50
C THR A 630 -3.01 2.44 14.23
N THR A 631 -2.78 2.03 12.99
CA THR A 631 -1.49 1.51 12.55
C THR A 631 -0.86 2.42 11.52
N GLY A 632 0.45 2.34 11.31
CA GLY A 632 1.12 3.16 10.32
C GLY A 632 2.55 2.74 10.02
N ARG A 633 3.26 3.60 9.27
CA ARG A 633 4.62 3.38 8.80
C ARG A 633 5.64 4.13 9.63
N LEU A 634 6.88 3.67 9.53
CA LEU A 634 8.08 4.37 9.95
C LEU A 634 8.93 4.72 8.72
N VAL A 635 9.64 5.82 8.77
CA VAL A 635 10.52 6.25 7.67
C VAL A 635 11.61 5.21 7.34
N TRP A 636 12.03 4.43 8.33
CA TRP A 636 13.14 3.48 8.22
C TRP A 636 12.76 2.14 7.60
N HIS A 637 11.50 1.72 7.69
CA HIS A 637 11.10 0.39 7.24
C HIS A 637 10.07 0.41 6.12
N TRP A 638 10.12 -0.65 5.31
CA TRP A 638 9.20 -0.90 4.23
C TRP A 638 8.42 -2.20 4.50
N HIS A 639 7.08 -2.08 4.51
CA HIS A 639 6.15 -3.18 4.80
C HIS A 639 6.60 -4.05 5.98
N THR A 640 6.81 -5.35 5.77
CA THR A 640 7.15 -6.34 6.80
C THR A 640 8.65 -6.47 7.07
N ARG A 641 9.44 -5.48 6.67
CA ARG A 641 10.89 -5.41 6.88
C ARG A 641 11.73 -6.45 6.11
N THR A 642 11.14 -7.29 5.26
CA THR A 642 11.87 -8.33 4.54
C THR A 642 13.13 -7.80 3.85
N LYS A 643 13.05 -6.66 3.16
CA LYS A 643 14.22 -5.97 2.60
C LYS A 643 14.94 -5.06 3.61
N THR A 644 14.22 -4.16 4.23
CA THR A 644 14.82 -3.10 5.06
C THR A 644 15.35 -3.58 6.40
N GLY A 645 14.89 -4.70 6.94
CA GLY A 645 15.47 -5.34 8.11
C GLY A 645 16.90 -5.88 7.85
N ARG A 646 17.20 -6.21 6.58
CA ARG A 646 18.53 -6.70 6.15
C ARG A 646 19.54 -5.59 5.87
N SER A 647 19.10 -4.33 5.90
CA SER A 647 20.01 -3.19 5.92
C SER A 647 20.43 -2.88 7.38
N PRO A 648 21.71 -2.97 7.73
CA PRO A 648 22.17 -2.69 9.10
C PRO A 648 21.79 -1.27 9.55
N ILE A 649 21.91 -0.29 8.68
CA ILE A 649 21.60 1.13 8.97
C ILE A 649 20.11 1.30 9.30
N LEU A 650 19.22 0.77 8.48
CA LEU A 650 17.78 0.90 8.67
C LEU A 650 17.30 0.08 9.88
N HIS A 651 17.90 -1.10 10.08
CA HIS A 651 17.57 -1.93 11.23
C HIS A 651 17.98 -1.24 12.54
N MET A 652 19.18 -0.66 12.61
CA MET A 652 19.64 0.09 13.80
C MET A 652 18.74 1.28 14.12
N ALA A 653 18.20 1.96 13.08
CA ALA A 653 17.33 3.12 13.28
C ALA A 653 15.96 2.78 13.88
N ALA A 654 15.45 1.54 13.67
CA ALA A 654 14.16 1.09 14.20
C ALA A 654 14.15 -0.44 14.36
N GLN A 655 14.64 -0.93 15.50
CA GLN A 655 14.82 -2.36 15.74
C GLN A 655 13.54 -3.08 16.16
N HIS A 656 12.65 -2.39 16.88
CA HIS A 656 11.48 -2.95 17.56
C HIS A 656 10.22 -2.20 17.20
N GLY A 657 9.08 -2.91 17.29
CA GLY A 657 7.76 -2.30 17.39
C GLY A 657 7.66 -1.49 18.69
N TYR A 658 6.70 -0.59 18.73
CA TYR A 658 6.35 0.20 19.93
C TYR A 658 4.90 0.63 19.84
N VAL A 659 4.35 1.15 20.92
CA VAL A 659 3.06 1.84 20.91
C VAL A 659 3.26 3.31 21.29
N GLU A 660 2.72 4.25 20.48
CA GLU A 660 2.61 5.65 20.91
C GLU A 660 1.36 5.83 21.75
N ILE A 661 1.53 6.49 22.89
CA ILE A 661 0.49 6.78 23.88
C ILE A 661 0.55 8.28 24.20
N HIS A 662 -0.62 8.94 24.29
CA HIS A 662 -0.68 10.33 24.68
C HIS A 662 -0.19 10.52 26.13
N THR A 663 0.56 11.60 26.39
CA THR A 663 1.18 11.90 27.70
C THR A 663 0.18 11.81 28.86
N GLU A 664 -1.03 12.38 28.69
CA GLU A 664 -2.03 12.35 29.76
C GLU A 664 -2.65 10.96 29.96
N ASP A 665 -2.80 10.16 28.89
CA ASP A 665 -3.31 8.79 28.99
C ASP A 665 -2.30 7.89 29.69
N ALA A 666 -1.02 8.02 29.34
CA ALA A 666 0.07 7.28 29.98
C ALA A 666 0.13 7.62 31.48
N LYS A 667 0.06 8.91 31.84
CA LYS A 667 0.02 9.37 33.22
C LYS A 667 -1.18 8.79 33.99
N LYS A 668 -2.39 8.85 33.42
CA LYS A 668 -3.60 8.30 34.04
C LYS A 668 -3.48 6.80 34.30
N MET A 669 -2.76 6.07 33.46
CA MET A 669 -2.55 4.62 33.56
C MET A 669 -1.25 4.25 34.30
N SER A 670 -0.46 5.23 34.76
CA SER A 670 0.84 5.05 35.42
C SER A 670 1.78 4.20 34.52
N ILE A 671 1.81 4.48 33.23
CA ILE A 671 2.74 3.87 32.26
C ILE A 671 3.92 4.82 32.10
N VAL A 672 5.16 4.29 32.18
CA VAL A 672 6.39 5.06 32.01
C VAL A 672 7.00 4.87 30.62
N GLN A 673 7.88 5.78 30.23
CA GLN A 673 8.55 5.74 28.92
C GLN A 673 9.37 4.45 28.75
N GLY A 674 9.16 3.74 27.66
CA GLY A 674 9.87 2.50 27.33
C GLY A 674 9.36 1.25 28.06
N GLU A 675 8.38 1.39 28.95
CA GLU A 675 7.76 0.25 29.65
C GLU A 675 7.08 -0.70 28.67
N MET A 676 7.26 -2.00 28.87
CA MET A 676 6.53 -3.02 28.12
C MET A 676 5.05 -3.02 28.53
N VAL A 677 4.21 -2.90 27.54
CA VAL A 677 2.74 -2.91 27.71
C VAL A 677 2.11 -3.95 26.82
N ARG A 678 1.01 -4.53 27.28
CA ARG A 678 0.17 -5.43 26.49
C ARG A 678 -1.01 -4.65 25.93
N ILE A 679 -1.16 -4.72 24.60
CA ILE A 679 -2.31 -4.19 23.90
C ILE A 679 -3.18 -5.38 23.48
N THR A 680 -4.46 -5.33 23.84
CA THR A 680 -5.41 -6.41 23.56
C THR A 680 -6.59 -5.87 22.74
N SER A 681 -6.99 -6.61 21.72
CA SER A 681 -8.22 -6.41 20.94
C SER A 681 -9.09 -7.69 21.02
N PRO A 682 -10.32 -7.70 20.49
CA PRO A 682 -11.12 -8.93 20.42
C PRO A 682 -10.45 -10.11 19.70
N ARG A 683 -9.40 -9.88 18.92
CA ARG A 683 -8.73 -10.89 18.06
C ARG A 683 -7.45 -11.47 18.65
N GLY A 684 -6.79 -10.73 19.51
CA GLY A 684 -5.52 -11.14 20.11
C GLY A 684 -4.83 -10.02 20.87
N TRP A 685 -3.56 -10.23 21.15
CA TRP A 685 -2.75 -9.28 21.91
C TRP A 685 -1.31 -9.24 21.41
N ILE A 686 -0.66 -8.11 21.67
CA ILE A 686 0.78 -7.89 21.44
C ILE A 686 1.42 -7.29 22.70
N GLU A 687 2.73 -7.43 22.81
CA GLU A 687 3.55 -6.77 23.85
C GLU A 687 4.64 -5.96 23.17
N VAL A 688 4.65 -4.66 23.45
CA VAL A 688 5.57 -3.70 22.86
C VAL A 688 5.89 -2.60 23.86
N PRO A 689 7.07 -1.93 23.75
CA PRO A 689 7.39 -0.81 24.64
C PRO A 689 6.52 0.42 24.36
N ALA A 690 6.20 1.15 25.40
CA ALA A 690 5.47 2.40 25.34
C ALA A 690 6.38 3.55 24.89
N ARG A 691 5.90 4.36 23.95
CA ARG A 691 6.49 5.62 23.55
C ARG A 691 5.52 6.74 23.88
N ILE A 692 5.85 7.51 24.92
CA ILE A 692 4.96 8.55 25.44
C ILE A 692 5.23 9.88 24.72
N GLY A 693 4.16 10.58 24.33
CA GLY A 693 4.27 11.89 23.69
C GLY A 693 2.93 12.39 23.16
N ASP A 694 2.95 13.58 22.55
CA ASP A 694 1.73 14.28 22.08
C ASP A 694 1.51 14.14 20.58
N ALA A 695 2.14 13.14 19.95
CA ALA A 695 1.95 12.86 18.52
C ALA A 695 0.57 12.23 18.24
N VAL A 696 0.04 11.44 19.16
CA VAL A 696 -1.31 10.86 19.12
C VAL A 696 -2.30 11.68 19.94
N GLN A 697 -3.58 11.59 19.63
CA GLN A 697 -4.65 12.19 20.44
C GLN A 697 -4.89 11.36 21.71
N LYS A 698 -5.52 11.99 22.71
CA LYS A 698 -6.07 11.25 23.87
C LYS A 698 -7.04 10.18 23.42
N GLY A 699 -6.94 8.99 24.00
CA GLY A 699 -7.79 7.86 23.64
C GLY A 699 -7.37 7.12 22.36
N LEU A 700 -6.25 7.51 21.72
CA LEU A 700 -5.72 6.87 20.51
C LEU A 700 -4.35 6.25 20.75
N LEU A 701 -4.19 4.99 20.39
CA LEU A 701 -2.90 4.31 20.33
C LEU A 701 -2.44 4.18 18.87
N PHE A 702 -1.13 4.31 18.64
CA PHE A 702 -0.52 4.04 17.35
C PHE A 702 0.54 2.94 17.44
N VAL A 703 0.46 1.94 16.55
CA VAL A 703 1.44 0.85 16.46
C VAL A 703 1.97 0.74 15.03
N PRO A 704 3.32 0.77 14.84
CA PRO A 704 3.92 0.51 13.53
C PRO A 704 3.67 -0.94 13.11
N PHE A 705 3.19 -1.16 11.87
CA PHE A 705 2.82 -2.50 11.39
C PHE A 705 3.98 -3.34 10.83
N HIS A 706 5.21 -2.81 10.85
CA HIS A 706 6.37 -3.43 10.20
C HIS A 706 6.86 -4.74 10.84
N PHE A 707 6.51 -4.97 12.10
CA PHE A 707 7.04 -6.04 12.93
C PHE A 707 6.06 -7.21 12.98
N GLY A 708 6.56 -8.45 12.84
CA GLY A 708 5.64 -9.55 12.60
C GLY A 708 6.12 -10.97 12.94
N SER A 709 7.26 -11.11 13.62
CA SER A 709 7.78 -12.44 13.99
C SER A 709 6.73 -13.30 14.71
N TRP A 710 6.67 -14.59 14.38
CA TRP A 710 5.84 -15.55 15.11
C TRP A 710 6.30 -15.77 16.55
N GLU A 711 7.60 -15.60 16.79
CA GLU A 711 8.21 -15.81 18.10
C GLU A 711 7.99 -14.63 19.05
N LYS A 712 7.90 -13.42 18.47
CA LYS A 712 7.67 -12.18 19.21
C LYS A 712 6.22 -11.74 19.08
N LYS A 713 5.59 -11.36 20.16
CA LYS A 713 4.22 -10.85 20.19
C LYS A 713 4.19 -9.35 19.88
N GLU A 714 4.66 -8.95 18.69
CA GLU A 714 4.81 -7.53 18.31
C GLU A 714 4.05 -7.15 17.01
N ALA A 715 3.33 -8.09 16.40
CA ALA A 715 2.67 -7.88 15.12
C ALA A 715 1.37 -7.09 15.27
N ALA A 716 1.33 -5.86 14.79
CA ALA A 716 0.15 -4.98 14.86
C ALA A 716 -1.13 -5.65 14.29
N ASN A 717 -1.00 -6.49 13.26
CA ASN A 717 -2.13 -7.15 12.61
C ASN A 717 -2.70 -8.38 13.38
N GLU A 718 -2.15 -8.70 14.56
CA GLU A 718 -2.86 -9.52 15.55
C GLU A 718 -4.08 -8.79 16.13
N LEU A 719 -4.05 -7.45 16.11
CA LEU A 719 -5.05 -6.59 16.71
C LEU A 719 -6.09 -6.07 15.74
N THR A 720 -5.74 -5.97 14.43
CA THR A 720 -6.59 -5.32 13.44
C THR A 720 -7.74 -6.20 12.99
N ALA A 721 -8.89 -5.55 12.75
CA ALA A 721 -10.10 -6.21 12.27
C ALA A 721 -10.02 -6.51 10.77
N ASP A 722 -10.72 -7.57 10.35
CA ASP A 722 -10.89 -8.01 8.98
C ASP A 722 -12.14 -7.43 8.30
N PHE A 723 -12.66 -6.31 8.83
CA PHE A 723 -13.68 -5.51 8.14
C PHE A 723 -13.10 -4.84 6.90
N VAL A 724 -13.91 -4.75 5.86
CA VAL A 724 -13.49 -4.19 4.57
C VAL A 724 -14.38 -3.02 4.15
N ASP A 725 -13.84 -2.15 3.32
CA ASP A 725 -14.61 -1.14 2.59
C ASP A 725 -15.61 -1.84 1.65
N PRO A 726 -16.89 -1.44 1.61
CA PRO A 726 -17.90 -2.16 0.84
C PRO A 726 -17.65 -2.14 -0.68
N LEU A 727 -17.03 -1.08 -1.21
CA LEU A 727 -16.76 -0.93 -2.64
C LEU A 727 -15.44 -1.59 -3.06
N SER A 728 -14.35 -1.19 -2.44
CA SER A 728 -12.99 -1.62 -2.83
C SER A 728 -12.57 -2.96 -2.20
N LYS A 729 -13.29 -3.44 -1.18
CA LYS A 729 -12.91 -4.59 -0.36
C LYS A 729 -11.54 -4.42 0.34
N GLN A 730 -11.08 -3.19 0.49
CA GLN A 730 -9.84 -2.87 1.21
C GLN A 730 -10.03 -3.00 2.71
N PRO A 731 -9.16 -3.74 3.44
CA PRO A 731 -9.27 -3.89 4.89
C PRO A 731 -9.03 -2.59 5.67
N GLN A 732 -9.73 -2.48 6.80
CA GLN A 732 -9.75 -1.31 7.68
C GLN A 732 -8.67 -1.45 8.78
N PHE A 733 -7.44 -1.01 8.49
CA PHE A 733 -6.32 -1.07 9.45
C PHE A 733 -6.18 0.17 10.36
N LYS A 734 -6.99 1.22 10.13
CA LYS A 734 -6.81 2.52 10.79
C LYS A 734 -7.73 2.74 11.98
N GLN A 735 -8.67 1.87 12.19
CA GLN A 735 -9.53 1.89 13.36
C GLN A 735 -9.82 0.48 13.85
N SER A 736 -9.43 0.23 15.08
CA SER A 736 -9.82 -0.95 15.86
C SER A 736 -10.00 -0.52 17.30
N ALA A 737 -10.83 -1.24 18.05
CA ALA A 737 -10.97 -1.03 19.47
C ALA A 737 -9.94 -1.87 20.23
N CYS A 738 -9.33 -1.30 21.27
CA CYS A 738 -8.34 -1.99 22.08
C CYS A 738 -8.33 -1.52 23.53
N LYS A 739 -7.65 -2.28 24.37
CA LYS A 739 -7.22 -1.88 25.72
C LYS A 739 -5.72 -2.05 25.86
N ILE A 740 -5.15 -1.38 26.84
CA ILE A 740 -3.73 -1.44 27.17
C ILE A 740 -3.56 -1.78 28.66
N GLU A 741 -2.59 -2.63 28.95
CA GLU A 741 -2.28 -3.10 30.30
C GLU A 741 -0.77 -3.13 30.50
N LYS A 742 -0.32 -2.81 31.70
CA LYS A 742 1.09 -2.87 32.08
C LYS A 742 1.57 -4.32 32.16
N VAL A 743 2.80 -4.57 31.74
CA VAL A 743 3.47 -5.88 31.90
C VAL A 743 4.57 -5.68 32.93
N ARG A 744 4.26 -5.97 34.19
CA ARG A 744 5.13 -5.71 35.34
C ARG A 744 5.45 -7.00 36.07
N LYS A 745 6.54 -6.96 36.85
CA LYS A 745 6.88 -8.01 37.80
C LYS A 745 6.78 -7.43 39.23
N ASP A 746 6.31 -8.24 40.13
CA ASP A 746 6.36 -7.88 41.53
C ASP A 746 7.80 -8.09 42.11
N HIS A 747 8.29 -7.11 42.79
CA HIS A 747 9.52 -7.19 43.58
C HIS A 747 9.21 -6.89 45.05
N LYS A 748 9.44 -7.87 45.93
CA LYS A 748 9.25 -7.68 47.36
C LYS A 748 10.53 -7.13 47.99
N MET A 749 10.47 -5.94 48.53
CA MET A 749 11.61 -5.27 49.18
C MET A 749 12.22 -6.14 50.23
N ALA A 750 13.51 -6.45 50.09
CA ALA A 750 14.29 -7.18 51.07
C ALA A 750 15.00 -6.19 52.02
N SER A 751 15.54 -6.74 53.13
CA SER A 751 16.29 -5.93 54.07
C SER A 751 17.59 -5.39 53.45
N GLY A 752 17.76 -4.07 53.51
CA GLY A 752 18.96 -3.40 52.99
C GLY A 752 18.88 -2.98 51.51
N GLU A 753 17.77 -3.27 50.81
CA GLU A 753 17.55 -2.73 49.50
C GLU A 753 17.06 -1.27 49.55
N SER A 754 17.49 -0.47 48.59
CA SER A 754 16.97 0.86 48.33
C SER A 754 16.30 0.92 46.94
N MET A 755 15.51 1.97 46.71
CA MET A 755 14.89 2.17 45.39
C MET A 755 15.96 2.37 44.30
N GLU A 756 17.10 3.01 44.64
CA GLU A 756 18.23 3.16 43.72
C GLU A 756 18.83 1.82 43.34
N PHE A 757 19.03 0.93 44.33
CA PHE A 757 19.55 -0.42 44.10
C PHE A 757 18.60 -1.23 43.21
N ILE A 758 17.31 -1.19 43.47
CA ILE A 758 16.29 -1.90 42.67
C ILE A 758 16.22 -1.30 41.25
N ALA A 759 16.21 0.03 41.10
CA ALA A 759 16.24 0.70 39.82
C ALA A 759 17.45 0.24 38.97
N GLU A 760 18.64 0.24 39.55
CA GLU A 760 19.87 -0.21 38.91
C GLU A 760 19.77 -1.69 38.49
N GLN A 761 19.28 -2.56 39.37
CA GLN A 761 19.11 -3.99 39.13
C GLN A 761 18.21 -4.28 37.91
N TYR A 762 17.19 -3.45 37.67
CA TYR A 762 16.22 -3.62 36.59
C TYR A 762 16.49 -2.68 35.40
N GLY A 763 17.55 -1.88 35.44
CA GLY A 763 17.91 -0.95 34.37
C GLY A 763 16.92 0.21 34.22
N LEU A 764 16.33 0.63 35.30
CA LEU A 764 15.36 1.74 35.41
C LEU A 764 15.97 2.93 36.13
N THR A 765 15.30 4.09 36.07
CA THR A 765 15.58 5.22 36.94
C THR A 765 14.73 5.14 38.22
N VAL A 766 15.16 5.81 39.28
CA VAL A 766 14.37 5.93 40.50
C VAL A 766 13.02 6.61 40.20
N GLU A 767 13.01 7.57 39.28
CA GLU A 767 11.79 8.26 38.88
C GLU A 767 10.81 7.34 38.17
N ASP A 768 11.32 6.47 37.27
CA ASP A 768 10.47 5.45 36.60
C ASP A 768 9.81 4.53 37.64
N LEU A 769 10.55 4.10 38.68
CA LEU A 769 9.99 3.26 39.75
C LEU A 769 8.96 4.01 40.60
N LYS A 770 9.21 5.28 40.88
CA LYS A 770 8.27 6.13 41.63
C LYS A 770 6.98 6.33 40.86
N GLU A 771 7.08 6.74 39.59
CA GLU A 771 5.91 6.92 38.73
C GLU A 771 5.13 5.61 38.58
N ALA A 772 5.82 4.50 38.35
CA ALA A 772 5.18 3.20 38.21
C ALA A 772 4.36 2.78 39.44
N ASN A 773 4.82 3.16 40.60
CA ASN A 773 4.21 2.78 41.90
C ASN A 773 3.42 3.94 42.57
N ASN A 774 3.23 5.07 41.87
CA ASN A 774 2.55 6.27 42.36
C ASN A 774 3.15 6.79 43.68
N LEU A 775 4.48 6.74 43.83
CA LEU A 775 5.20 7.21 44.99
C LEU A 775 5.65 8.66 44.82
N THR A 776 5.59 9.43 45.92
CA THR A 776 6.06 10.82 45.92
C THR A 776 7.55 10.94 46.30
N SER A 777 8.04 9.97 47.06
CA SER A 777 9.44 9.92 47.53
C SER A 777 10.00 8.50 47.37
N PRO A 778 11.31 8.34 47.09
CA PRO A 778 11.97 7.03 47.11
C PRO A 778 12.00 6.38 48.50
N TYR A 779 11.68 7.15 49.53
CA TYR A 779 11.65 6.71 50.92
C TYR A 779 10.25 6.33 51.43
N ASP A 780 9.23 6.39 50.54
CA ASP A 780 7.84 6.01 50.87
C ASP A 780 7.62 4.49 50.91
N ILE A 781 8.69 3.69 50.76
CA ILE A 781 8.67 2.23 50.76
C ILE A 781 9.50 1.65 51.93
N GLN A 782 9.07 0.49 52.39
CA GLN A 782 9.69 -0.22 53.51
C GLN A 782 9.93 -1.69 53.19
N MET A 783 10.81 -2.33 53.95
CA MET A 783 11.03 -3.78 53.89
C MET A 783 9.72 -4.54 53.97
N GLY A 784 9.49 -5.42 53.04
CA GLY A 784 8.28 -6.23 52.88
C GLY A 784 7.21 -5.66 51.97
N ASP A 785 7.30 -4.40 51.58
CA ASP A 785 6.45 -3.82 50.57
C ASP A 785 6.70 -4.46 49.21
N THR A 786 5.68 -4.47 48.34
CA THR A 786 5.79 -4.97 46.96
C THR A 786 5.82 -3.79 46.02
N LEU A 787 6.89 -3.70 45.22
CA LEU A 787 6.99 -2.78 44.11
C LEU A 787 6.61 -3.47 42.79
N GLU A 788 5.79 -2.80 42.02
CA GLU A 788 5.61 -3.16 40.61
C GLU A 788 6.81 -2.67 39.77
N ILE A 789 7.53 -3.59 39.17
CA ILE A 789 8.71 -3.31 38.36
C ILE A 789 8.31 -3.26 36.89
N PRO A 790 8.38 -2.10 36.22
CA PRO A 790 8.19 -1.99 34.78
C PRO A 790 9.22 -2.84 34.04
N LEU A 791 8.77 -3.72 33.15
CA LEU A 791 9.66 -4.34 32.19
C LEU A 791 9.97 -3.32 31.09
N SER A 792 11.25 -3.03 30.88
CA SER A 792 11.67 -2.05 29.88
C SER A 792 12.68 -2.66 28.90
N ILE A 793 12.68 -2.18 27.66
CA ILE A 793 13.69 -2.51 26.65
C ILE A 793 14.72 -1.38 26.46
N VAL A 794 14.66 -0.32 27.26
CA VAL A 794 15.55 0.86 27.11
C VAL A 794 17.03 0.50 27.11
N ASN A 795 17.42 -0.55 27.80
CA ASN A 795 18.79 -1.05 27.91
C ASN A 795 19.03 -2.38 27.17
N VAL A 796 18.14 -2.80 26.29
CA VAL A 796 18.38 -4.01 25.49
C VAL A 796 19.45 -3.70 24.44
N PRO A 797 20.58 -4.44 24.42
CA PRO A 797 21.62 -4.27 23.41
C PRO A 797 21.03 -4.40 22.01
N ILE A 798 21.57 -3.64 21.04
CA ILE A 798 21.20 -3.72 19.64
C ILE A 798 21.34 -5.17 19.19
N GLN A 799 20.22 -5.82 18.89
CA GLN A 799 20.22 -7.19 18.38
C GLN A 799 20.36 -7.16 16.86
N PRO A 800 21.18 -8.05 16.27
CA PRO A 800 21.18 -8.21 14.84
C PRO A 800 19.76 -8.54 14.34
N TYR A 801 19.41 -8.10 13.15
CA TYR A 801 18.15 -8.52 12.52
C TYR A 801 18.16 -10.05 12.42
N MET A 802 17.20 -10.67 13.06
CA MET A 802 17.01 -12.11 13.01
C MET A 802 15.96 -12.40 11.93
N PRO A 803 16.37 -12.80 10.71
CA PRO A 803 15.41 -13.21 9.71
C PRO A 803 14.65 -14.45 10.20
N TYR A 804 13.42 -14.61 9.75
CA TYR A 804 12.66 -15.83 10.01
C TYR A 804 13.42 -17.02 9.40
N ARG A 805 13.78 -18.00 10.22
CA ARG A 805 14.57 -19.17 9.77
C ARG A 805 13.70 -20.38 9.47
N GLY A 806 12.42 -20.37 9.87
CA GLY A 806 11.56 -21.53 9.74
C GLY A 806 12.09 -22.76 10.50
N LYS A 807 11.34 -23.86 10.47
CA LYS A 807 11.92 -25.19 10.66
C LYS A 807 12.35 -25.67 9.28
N ILE A 808 13.62 -25.52 8.98
CA ILE A 808 14.27 -26.14 7.81
C ILE A 808 14.65 -27.54 8.19
#